data_0db6f099da6063da5c74967cc0b985c4
#
_entry.id   0db6f099da6063da5c74967cc0b985c4
#
_cell.length_a   1.000
_cell.length_b   1.000
_cell.length_c   1.000
_cell.angle_alpha   90.00
_cell.angle_beta   90.00
_cell.angle_gamma   90.00
#
_symmetry.space_group_name_H-M   'P 1'
#
loop_
_entity.id
_entity.type
_entity.pdbx_description
1 polymer ?
#
loop_
_entity_poly.entity_id
_entity_poly.type
_entity_poly.pdbx_seq_one_letter_code
_entity_poly.pdbx_strand_id
1 'polypeptide(L)'
;MKKNLLFTLILSFTAICGFSQTKKITVEDIWDNYMFYPRGVAGYTAMPVSDDYTVVKRAGIERHHFSDGSVAGIILSHEDLTAASKSKLSVANISDYSFSSDEKKIMLAFDQESIYRRSSLAHYYVYDIDSKKLTSISDPEHMLRFADLSKDGTKVLFAKDCDLYYQDLTTGKVTQITHDGNPNHILNGFADWVYEEELDMSQAASWSPDGSKIAYLRFDESRVKEYTIPMYDNLYPTDFKYKYPKAGEDNSLVEVHIYDLATGTDIRLDLGDNSNCYFPRVYWLPNSRDAIVLKLNRHQNQLDFIRYNTLTKAQDVVYQDVNEKWLDVTDNYYFLQDNNSMIVTSERNGFNHIYKVTFGGEIKQLTNGEWEVNEIQFVNEAKKQIYYLSNESGVLNRDLYVINFDGKKIKKQLLTAGNGWASTEFCPNGNYYRLQYSDLNTLPKYTINDKTGKEMRVLNDNQNVQNTMDEYGFVKREIISFTTADGVTLYGWMMKPANFDPNKRYPVMMNCYGGPGSQQVENAYSSAMDLAFYQMLAQHGYISVCFDGRGTATRGDAFKKVIYQQMGKYEAIDQIAAANWLKTQSYVDGDRIGIWGWSFGGYLSALSMFRGDGAFKMAISVAPVTNWRYYDNIYTERFMRTPQENPDGYDLNSPTTYAKDLKGKYLLIHGTADDNVHFQNAMELVKGLNEAGIDYDQFFFPNKNHFIWGGNTRTYLYNKLAKYILENL
;
A
#
# COMPACT_ATOMS: atom_id res chain seq x y z
N MET A 1 30.12 -39.96 82.33
CA MET A 1 30.77 -39.67 81.03
C MET A 1 29.77 -40.04 79.88
N LYS A 2 29.06 -39.09 79.36
CA LYS A 2 28.17 -39.28 78.18
C LYS A 2 28.71 -38.41 77.06
N LYS A 3 29.09 -39.04 75.95
CA LYS A 3 29.54 -38.33 74.71
C LYS A 3 28.32 -38.00 73.88
N ASN A 4 28.06 -36.72 73.61
CA ASN A 4 27.09 -36.24 72.67
C ASN A 4 27.69 -36.25 71.24
N LEU A 5 27.02 -37.00 70.37
CA LEU A 5 27.33 -36.95 68.89
C LEU A 5 26.38 -35.94 68.25
N LEU A 6 26.98 -34.90 67.72
CA LEU A 6 26.28 -33.86 66.95
C LEU A 6 26.23 -34.31 65.48
N PHE A 7 25.03 -34.62 64.97
CA PHE A 7 24.82 -34.88 63.55
C PHE A 7 24.51 -33.54 62.86
N THR A 8 25.41 -33.08 62.01
CA THR A 8 25.22 -31.91 61.15
C THR A 8 24.55 -32.38 59.86
N LEU A 9 23.27 -32.00 59.65
CA LEU A 9 22.52 -32.26 58.44
C LEU A 9 22.90 -31.12 57.43
N ILE A 10 23.63 -31.44 56.36
CA ILE A 10 23.89 -30.55 55.25
C ILE A 10 22.69 -30.67 54.29
N LEU A 11 21.79 -29.68 54.29
CA LEU A 11 20.77 -29.50 53.24
C LEU A 11 21.45 -28.91 52.01
N SER A 12 21.70 -29.73 51.02
CA SER A 12 22.05 -29.26 49.66
C SER A 12 20.77 -28.73 48.95
N PHE A 13 20.63 -27.42 48.91
CA PHE A 13 19.66 -26.76 48.02
C PHE A 13 20.17 -26.91 46.58
N THR A 14 19.69 -27.90 45.85
CA THR A 14 19.74 -27.90 44.39
C THR A 14 18.72 -26.87 43.91
N ALA A 15 19.19 -25.68 43.52
CA ALA A 15 18.41 -24.75 42.75
C ALA A 15 18.08 -25.41 41.42
N ILE A 16 16.88 -25.96 41.30
CA ILE A 16 16.29 -26.33 40.02
C ILE A 16 15.99 -24.98 39.34
N CYS A 17 16.92 -24.48 38.52
CA CYS A 17 16.57 -23.51 37.50
C CYS A 17 15.56 -24.19 36.58
N GLY A 18 14.29 -24.00 36.86
CA GLY A 18 13.23 -24.34 35.91
C GLY A 18 13.44 -23.47 34.66
N PHE A 19 14.08 -24.02 33.66
CA PHE A 19 13.97 -23.46 32.33
C PHE A 19 12.49 -23.53 31.96
N SER A 20 11.79 -22.40 32.03
CA SER A 20 10.46 -22.29 31.45
C SER A 20 10.62 -22.71 29.99
N GLN A 21 9.99 -23.80 29.60
CA GLN A 21 10.03 -24.27 28.24
C GLN A 21 9.34 -23.20 27.38
N THR A 22 10.09 -22.57 26.49
CA THR A 22 9.57 -21.54 25.58
C THR A 22 8.36 -22.11 24.84
N LYS A 23 7.25 -21.36 24.80
CA LYS A 23 6.04 -21.78 24.09
C LYS A 23 6.33 -21.96 22.61
N LYS A 24 5.75 -22.99 22.00
CA LYS A 24 5.83 -23.20 20.55
C LYS A 24 4.83 -22.31 19.83
N ILE A 25 5.29 -21.66 18.77
CA ILE A 25 4.44 -20.88 17.88
C ILE A 25 3.74 -21.84 16.92
N THR A 26 2.42 -21.73 16.79
CA THR A 26 1.62 -22.44 15.80
C THR A 26 1.09 -21.49 14.74
N VAL A 27 0.68 -22.03 13.61
CA VAL A 27 0.04 -21.22 12.53
C VAL A 27 -1.29 -20.64 13.02
N GLU A 28 -2.00 -21.35 13.88
CA GLU A 28 -3.24 -20.92 14.52
C GLU A 28 -3.01 -19.72 15.45
N ASP A 29 -1.90 -19.70 16.23
CA ASP A 29 -1.53 -18.53 17.05
C ASP A 29 -1.33 -17.28 16.20
N ILE A 30 -0.80 -17.46 14.98
CA ILE A 30 -0.52 -16.38 14.03
C ILE A 30 -1.81 -15.90 13.36
N TRP A 31 -2.55 -16.80 12.70
CA TRP A 31 -3.59 -16.44 11.72
C TRP A 31 -5.03 -16.56 12.23
N ASP A 32 -5.29 -17.34 13.27
CA ASP A 32 -6.62 -17.43 13.88
C ASP A 32 -6.71 -16.53 15.12
N ASN A 33 -5.65 -16.53 15.96
CA ASN A 33 -5.64 -15.83 17.24
C ASN A 33 -5.00 -14.43 17.15
N TYR A 34 -4.24 -14.11 16.08
CA TYR A 34 -3.55 -12.83 15.90
C TYR A 34 -2.71 -12.40 17.11
N MET A 35 -2.07 -13.37 17.80
CA MET A 35 -1.41 -13.15 19.09
C MET A 35 -0.23 -12.18 19.00
N PHE A 36 0.45 -12.14 17.86
CA PHE A 36 1.68 -11.37 17.63
C PHE A 36 1.45 -10.12 16.78
N TYR A 37 0.19 -9.76 16.53
CA TYR A 37 -0.15 -8.63 15.69
C TYR A 37 -0.15 -7.33 16.51
N PRO A 38 0.73 -6.35 16.20
CA PRO A 38 0.76 -5.06 16.87
C PRO A 38 -0.57 -4.32 16.70
N ARG A 39 -1.09 -3.77 17.77
CA ARG A 39 -2.34 -3.02 17.76
C ARG A 39 -2.08 -1.58 17.33
N GLY A 40 -2.79 -1.11 16.32
CA GLY A 40 -2.85 0.28 15.95
C GLY A 40 -3.72 1.10 16.91
N VAL A 41 -3.91 2.36 16.60
CA VAL A 41 -4.87 3.25 17.27
C VAL A 41 -6.11 3.33 16.40
N ALA A 42 -7.18 2.64 16.82
CA ALA A 42 -8.41 2.56 16.06
C ALA A 42 -9.25 3.82 16.18
N GLY A 43 -9.97 4.15 15.09
CA GLY A 43 -11.05 5.15 15.08
C GLY A 43 -10.60 6.61 15.28
N TYR A 44 -9.33 6.90 14.98
CA TYR A 44 -8.78 8.23 15.07
C TYR A 44 -9.07 9.04 13.80
N THR A 45 -9.74 10.19 13.92
CA THR A 45 -9.98 11.12 12.81
C THR A 45 -9.73 12.55 13.29
N ALA A 46 -8.78 13.24 12.67
CA ALA A 46 -8.48 14.62 12.99
C ALA A 46 -9.63 15.55 12.56
N MET A 47 -9.92 16.56 13.38
CA MET A 47 -10.92 17.57 13.04
C MET A 47 -10.34 18.57 12.01
N PRO A 48 -11.15 19.05 11.04
CA PRO A 48 -10.66 19.90 9.94
C PRO A 48 -10.03 21.23 10.36
N VAL A 49 -10.48 21.85 11.44
CA VAL A 49 -10.07 23.21 11.84
C VAL A 49 -9.48 23.24 13.24
N SER A 50 -10.12 22.55 14.19
CA SER A 50 -9.73 22.58 15.60
C SER A 50 -8.49 21.73 15.88
N ASP A 51 -7.83 22.00 17.02
CA ASP A 51 -6.74 21.16 17.54
C ASP A 51 -7.29 19.92 18.28
N ASP A 52 -8.27 19.25 17.64
CA ASP A 52 -8.96 18.10 18.21
C ASP A 52 -8.99 16.92 17.23
N TYR A 53 -9.23 15.74 17.76
CA TYR A 53 -9.50 14.52 17.00
C TYR A 53 -10.71 13.81 17.59
N THR A 54 -11.27 12.90 16.83
CA THR A 54 -12.40 12.07 17.27
C THR A 54 -12.05 10.60 17.29
N VAL A 55 -12.76 9.87 18.16
CA VAL A 55 -12.64 8.42 18.31
C VAL A 55 -14.04 7.83 18.42
N VAL A 56 -14.32 6.77 17.67
CA VAL A 56 -15.56 6.00 17.82
C VAL A 56 -15.49 5.15 19.08
N LYS A 57 -16.44 5.36 19.99
CA LYS A 57 -16.62 4.59 21.23
C LYS A 57 -18.05 4.03 21.29
N ARG A 58 -18.29 3.15 22.24
CA ARG A 58 -19.64 2.59 22.45
C ARG A 58 -20.72 3.64 22.69
N ALA A 59 -20.36 4.74 23.38
CA ALA A 59 -21.28 5.83 23.69
C ALA A 59 -21.55 6.78 22.50
N GLY A 60 -20.66 6.80 21.51
CA GLY A 60 -20.76 7.75 20.39
C GLY A 60 -19.39 8.05 19.74
N ILE A 61 -19.36 9.09 18.92
CA ILE A 61 -18.15 9.70 18.40
C ILE A 61 -17.70 10.74 19.45
N GLU A 62 -16.62 10.42 20.17
CA GLU A 62 -16.02 11.28 21.18
C GLU A 62 -15.00 12.23 20.57
N ARG A 63 -15.01 13.50 20.98
CA ARG A 63 -14.02 14.52 20.64
C ARG A 63 -12.99 14.65 21.76
N HIS A 64 -11.72 14.69 21.39
CA HIS A 64 -10.57 14.77 22.28
C HIS A 64 -9.62 15.88 21.86
N HIS A 65 -9.00 16.58 22.84
CA HIS A 65 -7.94 17.52 22.55
C HIS A 65 -6.62 16.83 22.20
N PHE A 66 -5.91 17.29 21.16
CA PHE A 66 -4.59 16.78 20.83
C PHE A 66 -3.57 17.01 21.95
N SER A 67 -3.66 18.17 22.62
CA SER A 67 -2.67 18.61 23.60
C SER A 67 -2.50 17.67 24.78
N ASP A 68 -3.60 17.15 25.34
CA ASP A 68 -3.58 16.33 26.56
C ASP A 68 -4.46 15.07 26.50
N GLY A 69 -5.26 14.92 25.43
CA GLY A 69 -6.17 13.80 25.24
C GLY A 69 -7.44 13.83 26.09
N SER A 70 -7.70 14.94 26.79
CA SER A 70 -8.93 15.09 27.54
C SER A 70 -10.14 15.09 26.62
N VAL A 71 -11.25 14.54 27.11
CA VAL A 71 -12.52 14.47 26.37
C VAL A 71 -13.14 15.86 26.33
N ALA A 72 -13.31 16.43 25.13
CA ALA A 72 -13.99 17.69 24.93
C ALA A 72 -15.52 17.51 24.86
N GLY A 73 -16.00 16.31 24.55
CA GLY A 73 -17.43 15.98 24.49
C GLY A 73 -17.74 14.82 23.56
N ILE A 74 -19.03 14.53 23.41
CA ILE A 74 -19.55 13.57 22.42
C ILE A 74 -20.23 14.38 21.31
N ILE A 75 -19.73 14.24 20.08
CA ILE A 75 -20.28 14.97 18.92
C ILE A 75 -21.53 14.29 18.38
N LEU A 76 -21.53 12.96 18.34
CA LEU A 76 -22.65 12.13 17.93
C LEU A 76 -22.85 11.01 18.94
N SER A 77 -23.86 11.10 19.78
CA SER A 77 -24.17 10.04 20.74
C SER A 77 -24.90 8.87 20.09
N HIS A 78 -24.77 7.69 20.70
CA HIS A 78 -25.55 6.52 20.29
C HIS A 78 -27.07 6.78 20.34
N GLU A 79 -27.52 7.51 21.36
CA GLU A 79 -28.93 7.88 21.55
C GLU A 79 -29.43 8.82 20.44
N ASP A 80 -28.63 9.86 20.11
CA ASP A 80 -28.97 10.82 19.04
C ASP A 80 -29.03 10.13 17.68
N LEU A 81 -28.07 9.28 17.35
CA LEU A 81 -28.10 8.52 16.09
C LEU A 81 -29.29 7.55 16.01
N THR A 82 -29.56 6.84 17.11
CA THR A 82 -30.71 5.91 17.20
C THR A 82 -32.02 6.65 17.01
N ALA A 83 -32.18 7.80 17.67
CA ALA A 83 -33.39 8.65 17.55
C ALA A 83 -33.52 9.19 16.11
N ALA A 84 -32.46 9.77 15.55
CA ALA A 84 -32.47 10.36 14.20
C ALA A 84 -32.74 9.32 13.10
N SER A 85 -32.24 8.10 13.26
CA SER A 85 -32.42 6.98 12.31
C SER A 85 -33.70 6.16 12.55
N LYS A 86 -34.49 6.49 13.55
CA LYS A 86 -35.66 5.69 14.01
C LYS A 86 -35.27 4.25 14.34
N SER A 87 -34.18 4.08 15.07
CA SER A 87 -33.60 2.82 15.52
C SER A 87 -33.07 1.91 14.40
N LYS A 88 -32.76 2.45 13.22
CA LYS A 88 -32.20 1.68 12.10
C LYS A 88 -30.67 1.58 12.14
N LEU A 89 -29.99 2.60 12.70
CA LEU A 89 -28.52 2.71 12.71
C LEU A 89 -27.96 2.70 14.12
N SER A 90 -26.74 2.19 14.26
CA SER A 90 -25.99 2.15 15.50
C SER A 90 -24.58 2.68 15.28
N VAL A 91 -24.03 3.39 16.26
CA VAL A 91 -22.63 3.88 16.24
C VAL A 91 -21.64 2.71 16.07
N ALA A 92 -21.96 1.54 16.61
CA ALA A 92 -21.10 0.36 16.48
C ALA A 92 -20.95 -0.16 15.04
N ASN A 93 -21.87 0.23 14.14
CA ASN A 93 -21.90 -0.21 12.74
C ASN A 93 -21.39 0.87 11.77
N ILE A 94 -20.89 2.00 12.29
CA ILE A 94 -20.23 3.01 11.45
C ILE A 94 -18.97 2.37 10.84
N SER A 95 -18.96 2.26 9.52
CA SER A 95 -17.84 1.74 8.76
C SER A 95 -16.76 2.80 8.57
N ASP A 96 -17.18 4.04 8.27
CA ASP A 96 -16.31 5.19 8.08
C ASP A 96 -17.06 6.51 8.35
N TYR A 97 -16.33 7.59 8.63
CA TYR A 97 -16.91 8.92 8.78
C TYR A 97 -15.92 10.04 8.49
N SER A 98 -16.44 11.18 8.03
CA SER A 98 -15.68 12.40 7.77
C SER A 98 -16.48 13.64 8.17
N PHE A 99 -15.80 14.80 8.29
CA PHE A 99 -16.41 16.06 8.70
C PHE A 99 -16.49 17.06 7.55
N SER A 100 -17.51 17.91 7.55
CA SER A 100 -17.50 19.15 6.77
C SER A 100 -16.39 20.08 7.23
N SER A 101 -15.91 20.98 6.35
CA SER A 101 -14.80 21.89 6.68
C SER A 101 -15.09 22.84 7.84
N ASP A 102 -16.36 23.10 8.16
CA ASP A 102 -16.80 23.92 9.30
C ASP A 102 -17.07 23.11 10.58
N GLU A 103 -16.80 21.80 10.57
CA GLU A 103 -17.01 20.85 11.67
C GLU A 103 -18.48 20.71 12.14
N LYS A 104 -19.48 21.12 11.31
CA LYS A 104 -20.90 21.09 11.70
C LYS A 104 -21.64 19.89 11.19
N LYS A 105 -21.10 19.16 10.22
CA LYS A 105 -21.71 17.96 9.66
C LYS A 105 -20.76 16.79 9.67
N ILE A 106 -21.34 15.61 9.81
CA ILE A 106 -20.64 14.33 9.73
C ILE A 106 -21.22 13.55 8.57
N MET A 107 -20.40 13.18 7.58
CA MET A 107 -20.70 12.13 6.64
C MET A 107 -20.47 10.78 7.34
N LEU A 108 -21.43 9.89 7.30
CA LEU A 108 -21.39 8.56 7.91
C LEU A 108 -21.57 7.51 6.81
N ALA A 109 -20.73 6.47 6.82
CA ALA A 109 -20.85 5.30 5.97
C ALA A 109 -21.21 4.06 6.82
N PHE A 110 -22.12 3.23 6.27
CA PHE A 110 -22.58 1.98 6.89
C PHE A 110 -22.58 0.85 5.88
N ASP A 111 -22.50 -0.39 6.39
CA ASP A 111 -22.64 -1.63 5.60
C ASP A 111 -21.68 -1.69 4.41
N GLN A 112 -20.44 -1.28 4.62
CA GLN A 112 -19.44 -1.19 3.57
C GLN A 112 -19.06 -2.57 3.01
N GLU A 113 -19.18 -2.73 1.68
CA GLU A 113 -18.82 -3.91 0.92
C GLU A 113 -17.72 -3.57 -0.09
N SER A 114 -16.60 -4.29 -0.04
CA SER A 114 -15.49 -4.09 -0.98
C SER A 114 -15.86 -4.57 -2.39
N ILE A 115 -15.51 -3.78 -3.40
CA ILE A 115 -15.62 -4.14 -4.82
C ILE A 115 -14.29 -4.69 -5.31
N TYR A 116 -13.25 -3.85 -5.24
CA TYR A 116 -11.87 -4.18 -5.59
C TYR A 116 -10.94 -3.81 -4.42
N ARG A 117 -9.68 -3.54 -4.69
CA ARG A 117 -8.68 -3.24 -3.66
C ARG A 117 -9.01 -1.99 -2.83
N ARG A 118 -9.56 -0.94 -3.46
CA ARG A 118 -9.80 0.38 -2.84
C ARG A 118 -11.27 0.80 -2.90
N SER A 119 -12.00 0.38 -3.90
CA SER A 119 -13.40 0.75 -4.07
C SER A 119 -14.32 -0.12 -3.21
N SER A 120 -15.41 0.50 -2.77
CA SER A 120 -16.43 -0.16 -1.98
C SER A 120 -17.80 0.43 -2.30
N LEU A 121 -18.84 -0.28 -1.90
CA LEU A 121 -20.22 0.20 -1.81
C LEU A 121 -20.55 0.44 -0.35
N ALA A 122 -21.34 1.48 -0.04
CA ALA A 122 -21.85 1.72 1.30
C ALA A 122 -23.15 2.52 1.27
N HIS A 123 -23.90 2.50 2.39
CA HIS A 123 -25.00 3.43 2.63
C HIS A 123 -24.45 4.68 3.29
N TYR A 124 -24.76 5.85 2.72
CA TYR A 124 -24.24 7.12 3.21
C TYR A 124 -25.34 8.01 3.80
N TYR A 125 -24.99 8.69 4.90
CA TYR A 125 -25.85 9.63 5.59
C TYR A 125 -25.06 10.87 6.00
N VAL A 126 -25.71 12.03 6.03
CA VAL A 126 -25.16 13.25 6.63
C VAL A 126 -25.92 13.56 7.92
N TYR A 127 -25.18 13.63 9.02
CA TYR A 127 -25.68 14.09 10.31
C TYR A 127 -25.29 15.55 10.54
N ASP A 128 -26.27 16.40 10.74
CA ASP A 128 -26.09 17.80 11.13
C ASP A 128 -26.05 17.91 12.66
N ILE A 129 -24.93 18.36 13.20
CA ILE A 129 -24.63 18.32 14.63
C ILE A 129 -25.53 19.25 15.43
N ASP A 130 -25.79 20.47 14.90
CA ASP A 130 -26.58 21.48 15.59
C ASP A 130 -28.07 21.12 15.64
N SER A 131 -28.63 20.71 14.52
CA SER A 131 -30.06 20.36 14.41
C SER A 131 -30.38 18.90 14.79
N LYS A 132 -29.36 18.06 14.95
CA LYS A 132 -29.46 16.59 15.17
C LYS A 132 -30.23 15.87 14.07
N LYS A 133 -30.25 16.44 12.86
CA LYS A 133 -30.94 15.88 11.71
C LYS A 133 -30.03 14.92 10.97
N LEU A 134 -30.56 13.72 10.68
CA LEU A 134 -29.92 12.74 9.80
C LEU A 134 -30.58 12.79 8.42
N THR A 135 -29.78 12.93 7.38
CA THR A 135 -30.26 12.95 5.98
C THR A 135 -29.61 11.79 5.23
N SER A 136 -30.42 10.91 4.64
CA SER A 136 -29.91 9.87 3.73
C SER A 136 -29.44 10.49 2.44
N ILE A 137 -28.33 9.99 1.93
CA ILE A 137 -27.84 10.35 0.59
C ILE A 137 -28.47 9.40 -0.41
N SER A 138 -29.16 9.98 -1.41
CA SER A 138 -29.94 9.22 -2.38
C SER A 138 -31.05 8.37 -1.69
N ASP A 139 -31.38 7.25 -2.27
CA ASP A 139 -32.31 6.26 -1.74
C ASP A 139 -31.60 5.34 -0.74
N PRO A 140 -32.09 5.19 0.51
CA PRO A 140 -31.46 4.35 1.51
C PRO A 140 -31.47 2.85 1.19
N GLU A 141 -32.20 2.41 0.17
CA GLU A 141 -32.19 1.03 -0.29
C GLU A 141 -31.04 0.73 -1.29
N HIS A 142 -30.32 1.77 -1.76
CA HIS A 142 -29.22 1.63 -2.72
C HIS A 142 -27.89 2.04 -2.09
N MET A 143 -26.91 1.17 -2.21
CA MET A 143 -25.53 1.48 -1.85
C MET A 143 -24.85 2.32 -2.94
N LEU A 144 -23.95 3.19 -2.53
CA LEU A 144 -23.23 4.13 -3.40
C LEU A 144 -21.73 3.79 -3.40
N ARG A 145 -21.04 4.05 -4.51
CA ARG A 145 -19.59 3.81 -4.60
C ARG A 145 -18.76 4.77 -3.75
N PHE A 146 -19.21 5.99 -3.64
CA PHE A 146 -18.63 7.00 -2.75
C PHE A 146 -19.68 8.08 -2.47
N ALA A 147 -19.45 8.87 -1.43
CA ALA A 147 -20.15 10.12 -1.19
C ALA A 147 -19.15 11.15 -0.63
N ASP A 148 -19.13 12.36 -1.19
CA ASP A 148 -18.19 13.42 -0.87
C ASP A 148 -18.91 14.75 -0.59
N LEU A 149 -18.68 15.31 0.61
CA LEU A 149 -19.26 16.59 1.03
C LEU A 149 -18.57 17.76 0.30
N SER A 150 -19.37 18.66 -0.26
CA SER A 150 -18.82 19.96 -0.69
C SER A 150 -18.17 20.67 0.50
N LYS A 151 -17.15 21.47 0.23
CA LYS A 151 -16.36 22.13 1.28
C LYS A 151 -17.21 23.04 2.19
N ASP A 152 -18.27 23.63 1.66
CA ASP A 152 -19.26 24.41 2.41
C ASP A 152 -20.29 23.57 3.18
N GLY A 153 -20.23 22.23 3.05
CA GLY A 153 -21.11 21.29 3.70
C GLY A 153 -22.58 21.37 3.25
N THR A 154 -22.88 22.00 2.09
CA THR A 154 -24.26 22.18 1.62
C THR A 154 -24.72 21.11 0.63
N LYS A 155 -23.79 20.38 0.02
CA LYS A 155 -24.09 19.39 -1.02
C LYS A 155 -23.25 18.13 -0.83
N VAL A 156 -23.71 17.02 -1.41
CA VAL A 156 -22.99 15.75 -1.47
C VAL A 156 -22.92 15.30 -2.92
N LEU A 157 -21.70 15.03 -3.39
CA LEU A 157 -21.39 14.38 -4.66
C LEU A 157 -21.34 12.87 -4.43
N PHE A 158 -21.94 12.07 -5.33
CA PHE A 158 -21.92 10.62 -5.21
C PHE A 158 -22.06 9.93 -6.56
N ALA A 159 -21.59 8.69 -6.65
CA ALA A 159 -21.81 7.83 -7.81
C ALA A 159 -22.78 6.70 -7.46
N LYS A 160 -23.77 6.53 -8.34
CA LYS A 160 -24.78 5.46 -8.27
C LYS A 160 -24.91 4.80 -9.63
N ASP A 161 -24.90 3.47 -9.65
CA ASP A 161 -24.96 2.61 -10.85
C ASP A 161 -23.86 2.97 -11.87
N CYS A 162 -23.45 3.68 -12.48
CA CYS A 162 -22.34 4.13 -13.32
C CYS A 162 -22.46 5.62 -13.66
N ASP A 163 -23.38 6.31 -13.00
CA ASP A 163 -23.62 7.72 -13.21
C ASP A 163 -23.28 8.57 -11.98
N LEU A 164 -23.01 9.84 -12.23
CA LEU A 164 -22.62 10.85 -11.24
C LEU A 164 -23.83 11.72 -10.88
N TYR A 165 -23.98 12.00 -9.59
CA TYR A 165 -25.08 12.78 -9.00
C TYR A 165 -24.58 13.73 -7.94
N TYR A 166 -25.34 14.77 -7.63
CA TYR A 166 -25.22 15.49 -6.37
C TYR A 166 -26.58 15.70 -5.69
N GLN A 167 -26.56 15.76 -4.36
CA GLN A 167 -27.72 16.09 -3.54
C GLN A 167 -27.50 17.42 -2.83
N ASP A 168 -28.44 18.35 -2.94
CA ASP A 168 -28.49 19.57 -2.14
C ASP A 168 -29.12 19.24 -0.79
N LEU A 169 -28.36 19.40 0.29
CA LEU A 169 -28.79 19.04 1.65
C LEU A 169 -29.83 20.00 2.24
N THR A 170 -29.93 21.24 1.70
CA THR A 170 -30.89 22.24 2.14
C THR A 170 -32.28 21.94 1.62
N THR A 171 -32.36 21.61 0.32
CA THR A 171 -33.63 21.35 -0.37
C THR A 171 -33.99 19.87 -0.42
N GLY A 172 -33.00 18.99 -0.23
CA GLY A 172 -33.13 17.53 -0.43
C GLY A 172 -33.17 17.10 -1.89
N LYS A 173 -32.99 18.05 -2.84
CA LYS A 173 -33.06 17.75 -4.27
C LYS A 173 -31.81 16.96 -4.71
N VAL A 174 -32.04 15.84 -5.39
CA VAL A 174 -31.02 15.07 -6.09
C VAL A 174 -31.00 15.51 -7.57
N THR A 175 -29.81 15.77 -8.10
CA THR A 175 -29.60 16.13 -9.50
C THR A 175 -28.65 15.12 -10.12
N GLN A 176 -29.06 14.49 -11.20
CA GLN A 176 -28.21 13.61 -12.02
C GLN A 176 -27.37 14.48 -12.96
N ILE A 177 -26.06 14.23 -13.00
CA ILE A 177 -25.09 14.95 -13.83
C ILE A 177 -24.88 14.22 -15.15
N THR A 178 -24.67 12.91 -15.11
CA THR A 178 -24.41 12.08 -16.30
C THR A 178 -25.58 11.10 -16.53
N HIS A 179 -25.77 10.64 -17.78
CA HIS A 179 -26.94 9.84 -18.16
C HIS A 179 -26.59 8.66 -19.09
N ASP A 180 -25.31 8.39 -19.29
CA ASP A 180 -24.81 7.39 -20.23
C ASP A 180 -24.09 6.22 -19.52
N GLY A 181 -24.12 6.21 -18.17
CA GLY A 181 -23.50 5.19 -17.35
C GLY A 181 -24.00 3.78 -17.71
N ASN A 182 -23.06 2.86 -17.95
CA ASN A 182 -23.36 1.49 -18.35
C ASN A 182 -22.24 0.56 -17.88
N PRO A 183 -22.51 -0.44 -17.02
CA PRO A 183 -21.50 -1.36 -16.49
C PRO A 183 -20.66 -2.01 -17.60
N ASN A 184 -19.36 -2.08 -17.40
CA ASN A 184 -18.38 -2.59 -18.37
C ASN A 184 -18.36 -1.84 -19.73
N HIS A 185 -18.91 -0.63 -19.79
CA HIS A 185 -18.87 0.23 -20.97
C HIS A 185 -18.56 1.68 -20.64
N ILE A 186 -19.38 2.34 -19.82
CA ILE A 186 -19.22 3.76 -19.48
C ILE A 186 -19.30 3.94 -17.98
N LEU A 187 -18.25 4.49 -17.40
CA LEU A 187 -18.17 4.80 -15.97
C LEU A 187 -17.96 6.31 -15.79
N ASN A 188 -18.76 6.94 -14.92
CA ASN A 188 -18.71 8.37 -14.68
C ASN A 188 -18.35 8.67 -13.23
N GLY A 189 -17.24 9.40 -13.02
CA GLY A 189 -16.82 9.90 -11.71
C GLY A 189 -16.12 8.88 -10.81
N PHE A 190 -15.86 7.68 -11.28
CA PHE A 190 -15.05 6.67 -10.61
C PHE A 190 -14.23 5.87 -11.63
N ALA A 191 -13.14 5.28 -11.17
CA ALA A 191 -12.16 4.63 -12.02
C ALA A 191 -12.61 3.26 -12.54
N ASP A 192 -12.05 2.84 -13.68
CA ASP A 192 -12.02 1.45 -14.11
C ASP A 192 -11.03 0.63 -13.26
N TRP A 193 -11.02 -0.69 -13.46
CA TRP A 193 -10.20 -1.61 -12.67
C TRP A 193 -8.71 -1.24 -12.69
N VAL A 194 -8.16 -0.93 -13.87
CA VAL A 194 -6.72 -0.72 -14.02
C VAL A 194 -6.24 0.64 -13.48
N TYR A 195 -7.07 1.68 -13.53
CA TYR A 195 -6.76 2.97 -12.87
C TYR A 195 -6.86 2.84 -11.35
N GLU A 196 -7.80 2.06 -10.84
CA GLU A 196 -7.90 1.79 -9.41
C GLU A 196 -6.67 1.04 -8.90
N GLU A 197 -6.25 0.01 -9.62
CA GLU A 197 -5.13 -0.84 -9.19
C GLU A 197 -3.78 -0.13 -9.32
N GLU A 198 -3.52 0.53 -10.46
CA GLU A 198 -2.18 0.98 -10.85
C GLU A 198 -1.93 2.48 -10.70
N LEU A 199 -2.98 3.27 -10.56
CA LEU A 199 -2.89 4.73 -10.37
C LEU A 199 -3.52 5.18 -9.04
N ASP A 200 -3.87 4.26 -8.15
CA ASP A 200 -4.42 4.53 -6.81
C ASP A 200 -5.69 5.42 -6.83
N MET A 201 -6.53 5.26 -7.87
CA MET A 201 -7.72 6.07 -8.07
C MET A 201 -9.00 5.21 -7.94
N SER A 202 -9.81 5.39 -6.89
CA SER A 202 -11.15 4.80 -6.82
C SER A 202 -12.23 5.83 -7.15
N GLN A 203 -12.16 7.03 -6.57
CA GLN A 203 -13.00 8.18 -6.88
C GLN A 203 -12.31 9.04 -7.94
N ALA A 204 -13.02 9.34 -9.01
CA ALA A 204 -12.53 10.14 -10.15
C ALA A 204 -13.37 11.42 -10.34
N ALA A 205 -13.90 11.97 -9.26
CA ALA A 205 -14.67 13.20 -9.25
C ALA A 205 -14.37 14.03 -7.99
N SER A 206 -14.36 15.37 -8.13
CA SER A 206 -14.04 16.28 -7.03
C SER A 206 -14.74 17.62 -7.14
N TRP A 207 -15.08 18.20 -5.98
CA TRP A 207 -15.60 19.56 -5.86
C TRP A 207 -14.53 20.61 -6.11
N SER A 208 -14.91 21.72 -6.78
CA SER A 208 -14.10 22.95 -6.69
C SER A 208 -14.10 23.47 -5.24
N PRO A 209 -13.04 24.17 -4.78
CA PRO A 209 -12.94 24.67 -3.41
C PRO A 209 -14.14 25.49 -2.92
N ASP A 210 -14.85 26.19 -3.82
CA ASP A 210 -16.05 26.98 -3.52
C ASP A 210 -17.37 26.18 -3.67
N GLY A 211 -17.31 24.89 -4.05
CA GLY A 211 -18.47 24.02 -4.25
C GLY A 211 -19.37 24.39 -5.44
N SER A 212 -18.90 25.26 -6.36
CA SER A 212 -19.65 25.72 -7.52
C SER A 212 -19.55 24.80 -8.74
N LYS A 213 -18.50 23.98 -8.81
CA LYS A 213 -18.19 23.11 -9.94
C LYS A 213 -17.75 21.72 -9.47
N ILE A 214 -17.86 20.76 -10.39
CA ILE A 214 -17.38 19.41 -10.23
C ILE A 214 -16.47 19.08 -11.42
N ALA A 215 -15.25 18.63 -11.14
CA ALA A 215 -14.40 18.01 -12.14
C ALA A 215 -14.54 16.49 -12.03
N TYR A 216 -14.64 15.77 -13.15
CA TYR A 216 -14.73 14.32 -13.15
C TYR A 216 -14.11 13.69 -14.38
N LEU A 217 -13.77 12.41 -14.27
CA LEU A 217 -13.35 11.57 -15.38
C LEU A 217 -14.50 10.69 -15.83
N ARG A 218 -14.65 10.57 -17.15
CA ARG A 218 -15.53 9.63 -17.83
C ARG A 218 -14.66 8.58 -18.53
N PHE A 219 -14.88 7.32 -18.23
CA PHE A 219 -14.18 6.17 -18.79
C PHE A 219 -15.09 5.47 -19.81
N ASP A 220 -14.61 5.36 -21.05
CA ASP A 220 -15.22 4.50 -22.07
C ASP A 220 -14.39 3.21 -22.22
N GLU A 221 -14.87 2.13 -21.60
CA GLU A 221 -14.22 0.83 -21.60
C GLU A 221 -14.62 -0.04 -22.81
N SER A 222 -15.39 0.47 -23.77
CA SER A 222 -15.99 -0.32 -24.86
C SER A 222 -14.96 -1.10 -25.67
N ARG A 223 -13.75 -0.56 -25.82
CA ARG A 223 -12.64 -1.17 -26.55
C ARG A 223 -11.77 -2.12 -25.68
N VAL A 224 -11.90 -2.05 -24.35
CA VAL A 224 -11.13 -2.89 -23.44
C VAL A 224 -11.71 -4.31 -23.45
N LYS A 225 -10.85 -5.31 -23.54
CA LYS A 225 -11.26 -6.71 -23.53
C LYS A 225 -11.78 -7.11 -22.15
N GLU A 226 -12.85 -7.91 -22.16
CA GLU A 226 -13.43 -8.48 -20.95
C GLU A 226 -12.66 -9.74 -20.54
N TYR A 227 -12.36 -9.87 -19.24
CA TYR A 227 -11.87 -11.09 -18.65
C TYR A 227 -12.98 -11.78 -17.87
N THR A 228 -13.01 -13.11 -17.92
CA THR A 228 -14.05 -13.95 -17.28
C THR A 228 -13.40 -14.86 -16.24
N ILE A 229 -13.88 -14.77 -15.01
CA ILE A 229 -13.50 -15.66 -13.91
C ILE A 229 -14.69 -16.58 -13.58
N PRO A 230 -14.55 -17.90 -13.72
CA PRO A 230 -15.59 -18.83 -13.30
C PRO A 230 -15.62 -18.94 -11.78
N MET A 231 -16.82 -18.72 -11.18
CA MET A 231 -17.09 -18.86 -9.77
C MET A 231 -17.85 -20.17 -9.49
N TYR A 232 -17.37 -20.97 -8.56
CA TYR A 232 -17.81 -22.36 -8.30
C TYR A 232 -18.74 -22.46 -7.09
N ASP A 233 -19.66 -21.49 -6.91
CA ASP A 233 -20.55 -21.44 -5.74
C ASP A 233 -21.87 -22.16 -5.97
N ASN A 234 -22.22 -22.51 -7.20
CA ASN A 234 -23.47 -23.10 -7.62
C ASN A 234 -23.30 -24.43 -8.35
N LEU A 235 -24.43 -25.12 -8.63
CA LEU A 235 -24.42 -26.39 -9.40
C LEU A 235 -23.73 -26.25 -10.78
N TYR A 236 -23.94 -25.10 -11.43
CA TYR A 236 -23.19 -24.66 -12.59
C TYR A 236 -22.38 -23.44 -12.23
N PRO A 237 -21.10 -23.34 -12.62
CA PRO A 237 -20.32 -22.13 -12.38
C PRO A 237 -21.03 -20.88 -12.92
N THR A 238 -20.87 -19.77 -12.22
CA THR A 238 -21.28 -18.44 -12.69
C THR A 238 -20.07 -17.67 -13.13
N ASP A 239 -20.24 -16.75 -14.09
CA ASP A 239 -19.16 -15.93 -14.60
C ASP A 239 -19.11 -14.60 -13.86
N PHE A 240 -17.95 -14.27 -13.28
CA PHE A 240 -17.62 -12.90 -12.91
C PHE A 240 -16.84 -12.26 -14.05
N LYS A 241 -17.35 -11.15 -14.60
CA LYS A 241 -16.80 -10.49 -15.79
C LYS A 241 -16.48 -9.05 -15.52
N TYR A 242 -15.30 -8.61 -15.97
CA TYR A 242 -14.85 -7.22 -15.85
C TYR A 242 -13.85 -6.88 -16.94
N LYS A 243 -13.62 -5.59 -17.16
CA LYS A 243 -12.65 -5.10 -18.14
C LYS A 243 -11.24 -5.13 -17.56
N TYR A 244 -10.32 -5.79 -18.29
CA TYR A 244 -8.93 -5.91 -17.88
C TYR A 244 -8.02 -5.80 -19.09
N PRO A 245 -7.33 -4.66 -19.29
CA PRO A 245 -6.42 -4.46 -20.41
C PRO A 245 -5.09 -5.15 -20.12
N LYS A 246 -4.75 -6.20 -20.87
CA LYS A 246 -3.43 -6.83 -20.77
C LYS A 246 -2.36 -6.03 -21.50
N ALA A 247 -1.08 -6.29 -21.21
CA ALA A 247 0.06 -5.64 -21.86
C ALA A 247 -0.06 -5.69 -23.39
N GLY A 248 0.07 -4.52 -24.04
CA GLY A 248 -0.06 -4.36 -25.48
C GLY A 248 -1.49 -4.21 -26.01
N GLU A 249 -2.50 -4.29 -25.16
CA GLU A 249 -3.92 -4.16 -25.51
C GLU A 249 -4.41 -2.70 -25.32
N ASP A 250 -5.66 -2.46 -25.77
CA ASP A 250 -6.28 -1.14 -25.65
C ASP A 250 -6.68 -0.80 -24.21
N ASN A 251 -6.48 0.47 -23.82
CA ASN A 251 -7.01 1.06 -22.59
C ASN A 251 -8.39 1.68 -22.81
N SER A 252 -9.08 2.02 -21.73
CA SER A 252 -10.25 2.90 -21.77
C SER A 252 -9.90 4.24 -22.44
N LEU A 253 -10.87 4.81 -23.16
CA LEU A 253 -10.78 6.22 -23.56
C LEU A 253 -11.28 7.07 -22.41
N VAL A 254 -10.38 7.85 -21.81
CA VAL A 254 -10.71 8.67 -20.67
C VAL A 254 -10.89 10.12 -21.09
N GLU A 255 -11.98 10.74 -20.62
CA GLU A 255 -12.30 12.14 -20.87
C GLU A 255 -12.35 12.90 -19.55
N VAL A 256 -11.91 14.15 -19.57
CA VAL A 256 -11.97 15.05 -18.40
C VAL A 256 -13.10 16.03 -18.61
N HIS A 257 -14.00 16.12 -17.64
CA HIS A 257 -15.18 16.96 -17.67
C HIS A 257 -15.21 17.95 -16.50
N ILE A 258 -15.82 19.10 -16.74
CA ILE A 258 -16.16 20.07 -15.68
C ILE A 258 -17.66 20.40 -15.80
N TYR A 259 -18.39 20.10 -14.73
CA TYR A 259 -19.80 20.45 -14.58
C TYR A 259 -19.96 21.72 -13.76
N ASP A 260 -20.65 22.72 -14.28
CA ASP A 260 -21.00 23.97 -13.59
C ASP A 260 -22.40 23.88 -13.01
N LEU A 261 -22.53 23.97 -11.69
CA LEU A 261 -23.80 23.78 -11.00
C LEU A 261 -24.81 24.90 -11.27
N ALA A 262 -24.32 26.14 -11.49
CA ALA A 262 -25.21 27.29 -11.70
C ALA A 262 -25.91 27.26 -13.03
N THR A 263 -25.23 26.77 -14.05
CA THR A 263 -25.76 26.70 -15.43
C THR A 263 -26.28 25.32 -15.82
N GLY A 264 -25.89 24.27 -15.09
CA GLY A 264 -26.14 22.89 -15.46
C GLY A 264 -25.35 22.45 -16.70
N THR A 265 -24.29 23.16 -17.05
CA THR A 265 -23.49 22.88 -18.25
C THR A 265 -22.35 21.92 -17.91
N ASP A 266 -22.26 20.85 -18.69
CA ASP A 266 -21.12 19.94 -18.68
C ASP A 266 -20.17 20.28 -19.84
N ILE A 267 -18.88 20.43 -19.53
CA ILE A 267 -17.85 20.80 -20.48
C ILE A 267 -16.79 19.70 -20.53
N ARG A 268 -16.72 18.99 -21.63
CA ARG A 268 -15.58 18.13 -21.94
C ARG A 268 -14.36 19.00 -22.29
N LEU A 269 -13.21 18.73 -21.66
CA LEU A 269 -11.96 19.43 -21.96
C LEU A 269 -11.33 18.84 -23.23
N ASP A 270 -10.87 19.74 -24.13
CA ASP A 270 -10.08 19.32 -25.30
C ASP A 270 -8.59 19.24 -24.90
N LEU A 271 -8.15 18.07 -24.50
CA LEU A 271 -6.77 17.78 -24.08
C LEU A 271 -5.97 17.04 -25.17
N GLY A 272 -6.43 17.09 -26.42
CA GLY A 272 -5.86 16.39 -27.56
C GLY A 272 -6.18 14.90 -27.58
N ASP A 273 -5.35 14.09 -28.27
CA ASP A 273 -5.56 12.66 -28.38
C ASP A 273 -5.47 11.98 -27.00
N ASN A 274 -6.54 11.24 -26.64
CA ASN A 274 -6.65 10.49 -25.40
C ASN A 274 -6.53 8.96 -25.60
N SER A 275 -6.21 8.49 -26.80
CA SER A 275 -6.12 7.05 -27.12
C SER A 275 -4.87 6.37 -26.55
N ASN A 276 -3.81 7.13 -26.32
CA ASN A 276 -2.50 6.65 -25.86
C ASN A 276 -1.94 7.48 -24.70
N CYS A 277 -2.79 7.81 -23.73
CA CYS A 277 -2.40 8.52 -22.52
C CYS A 277 -3.31 8.14 -21.36
N TYR A 278 -2.90 8.58 -20.17
CA TYR A 278 -3.65 8.44 -18.92
C TYR A 278 -3.87 9.81 -18.29
N PHE A 279 -4.98 9.94 -17.53
CA PHE A 279 -5.28 11.12 -16.71
C PHE A 279 -5.31 10.70 -15.24
N PRO A 280 -4.13 10.54 -14.60
CA PRO A 280 -4.07 9.96 -13.25
C PRO A 280 -4.67 10.84 -12.17
N ARG A 281 -4.75 12.17 -12.35
CA ARG A 281 -5.30 13.12 -11.37
C ARG A 281 -5.89 14.35 -12.02
N VAL A 282 -6.91 14.92 -11.35
CA VAL A 282 -7.43 16.27 -11.62
C VAL A 282 -7.51 17.02 -10.30
N TYR A 283 -6.85 18.16 -10.22
CA TYR A 283 -6.82 19.04 -9.05
C TYR A 283 -7.47 20.38 -9.35
N TRP A 284 -8.02 21.01 -8.33
CA TRP A 284 -8.46 22.39 -8.38
C TRP A 284 -7.41 23.30 -7.75
N LEU A 285 -7.12 24.45 -8.38
CA LEU A 285 -6.40 25.50 -7.71
C LEU A 285 -7.27 26.19 -6.66
N PRO A 286 -6.67 26.81 -5.61
CA PRO A 286 -7.42 27.47 -4.54
C PRO A 286 -8.45 28.50 -5.03
N ASN A 287 -8.27 29.09 -6.20
CA ASN A 287 -9.15 30.11 -6.79
C ASN A 287 -10.48 29.55 -7.37
N SER A 288 -10.70 28.22 -7.38
CA SER A 288 -11.91 27.58 -7.93
C SER A 288 -12.23 27.85 -9.40
N ARG A 289 -11.29 28.47 -10.13
CA ARG A 289 -11.43 28.80 -11.57
C ARG A 289 -10.53 27.94 -12.42
N ASP A 290 -9.38 27.60 -11.90
CA ASP A 290 -8.36 26.86 -12.62
C ASP A 290 -8.30 25.43 -12.12
N ALA A 291 -8.42 24.46 -13.02
CA ALA A 291 -8.14 23.06 -12.76
C ALA A 291 -6.74 22.69 -13.31
N ILE A 292 -6.06 21.77 -12.63
CA ILE A 292 -4.82 21.16 -13.12
C ILE A 292 -5.11 19.70 -13.46
N VAL A 293 -4.97 19.37 -14.74
CA VAL A 293 -5.11 18.00 -15.23
C VAL A 293 -3.72 17.41 -15.43
N LEU A 294 -3.46 16.27 -14.82
CA LEU A 294 -2.25 15.50 -15.08
C LEU A 294 -2.49 14.61 -16.30
N LYS A 295 -1.65 14.74 -17.33
CA LYS A 295 -1.68 13.89 -18.52
C LYS A 295 -0.36 13.13 -18.63
N LEU A 296 -0.43 11.80 -18.53
CA LEU A 296 0.70 10.89 -18.60
C LEU A 296 0.66 10.17 -19.95
N ASN A 297 1.75 10.16 -20.72
CA ASN A 297 1.80 9.40 -21.96
C ASN A 297 1.80 7.87 -21.69
N ARG A 298 1.50 7.05 -22.72
CA ARG A 298 1.40 5.59 -22.56
C ARG A 298 2.71 4.95 -22.08
N HIS A 299 3.87 5.45 -22.49
CA HIS A 299 5.17 4.99 -21.99
C HIS A 299 5.45 5.42 -20.55
N GLN A 300 4.57 6.23 -19.95
CA GLN A 300 4.64 6.69 -18.57
C GLN A 300 5.97 7.38 -18.21
N ASN A 301 6.56 8.06 -19.17
CA ASN A 301 7.84 8.75 -19.01
C ASN A 301 7.78 10.27 -19.25
N GLN A 302 6.57 10.80 -19.52
CA GLN A 302 6.27 12.22 -19.61
C GLN A 302 4.95 12.49 -18.92
N LEU A 303 4.96 13.36 -17.90
CA LEU A 303 3.81 13.81 -17.14
C LEU A 303 3.64 15.31 -17.29
N ASP A 304 2.56 15.72 -17.98
CA ASP A 304 2.20 17.11 -18.21
C ASP A 304 1.18 17.58 -17.16
N PHE A 305 1.43 18.74 -16.56
CA PHE A 305 0.49 19.45 -15.70
C PHE A 305 -0.19 20.54 -16.52
N ILE A 306 -1.41 20.28 -16.95
CA ILE A 306 -2.19 21.16 -17.83
C ILE A 306 -3.14 21.97 -16.97
N ARG A 307 -2.95 23.30 -16.94
CA ARG A 307 -3.90 24.22 -16.32
C ARG A 307 -5.02 24.51 -17.33
N TYR A 308 -6.27 24.41 -16.86
CA TYR A 308 -7.46 24.80 -17.59
C TYR A 308 -8.24 25.87 -16.81
N ASN A 309 -8.49 27.01 -17.41
CA ASN A 309 -9.27 28.08 -16.81
C ASN A 309 -10.75 27.96 -17.24
N THR A 310 -11.64 27.74 -16.27
CA THR A 310 -13.06 27.48 -16.53
C THR A 310 -13.84 28.68 -17.09
N LEU A 311 -13.35 29.90 -16.92
CA LEU A 311 -14.01 31.12 -17.40
C LEU A 311 -13.58 31.46 -18.83
N THR A 312 -12.28 31.47 -19.09
CA THR A 312 -11.72 31.85 -20.38
C THR A 312 -11.58 30.69 -21.36
N LYS A 313 -11.68 29.44 -20.86
CA LYS A 313 -11.39 28.16 -21.55
C LYS A 313 -9.95 28.07 -22.07
N ALA A 314 -9.06 28.94 -21.59
CA ALA A 314 -7.65 28.89 -21.92
C ALA A 314 -6.98 27.71 -21.23
N GLN A 315 -6.02 27.07 -21.89
CA GLN A 315 -5.22 25.99 -21.34
C GLN A 315 -3.75 26.17 -21.70
N ASP A 316 -2.87 25.77 -20.78
CA ASP A 316 -1.42 25.79 -20.95
C ASP A 316 -0.76 24.70 -20.09
N VAL A 317 0.39 24.20 -20.53
CA VAL A 317 1.22 23.30 -19.73
C VAL A 317 2.05 24.15 -18.76
N VAL A 318 1.73 24.09 -17.47
CA VAL A 318 2.38 24.88 -16.41
C VAL A 318 3.64 24.21 -15.85
N TYR A 319 3.76 22.90 -16.01
CA TYR A 319 4.91 22.09 -15.60
C TYR A 319 4.91 20.77 -16.36
N GLN A 320 6.11 20.27 -16.63
CA GLN A 320 6.32 18.94 -17.20
C GLN A 320 7.40 18.21 -16.42
N ASP A 321 7.15 16.96 -16.06
CA ASP A 321 8.18 16.04 -15.58
C ASP A 321 8.48 14.97 -16.63
N VAL A 322 9.75 14.63 -16.80
CA VAL A 322 10.20 13.66 -17.81
C VAL A 322 11.29 12.77 -17.24
N ASN A 323 11.32 11.53 -17.67
CA ASN A 323 12.37 10.57 -17.36
C ASN A 323 12.68 9.75 -18.62
N GLU A 324 13.91 9.28 -18.79
CA GLU A 324 14.27 8.44 -19.93
C GLU A 324 13.60 7.07 -19.89
N LYS A 325 13.20 6.60 -18.71
CA LYS A 325 12.62 5.27 -18.49
C LYS A 325 11.15 5.38 -18.13
N TRP A 326 10.82 5.68 -16.87
CA TRP A 326 9.44 5.90 -16.40
C TRP A 326 9.37 6.92 -15.27
N LEU A 327 8.17 7.43 -15.02
CA LEU A 327 7.81 8.24 -13.86
C LEU A 327 6.83 7.45 -12.99
N ASP A 328 7.00 7.56 -11.68
CA ASP A 328 5.98 7.11 -10.74
C ASP A 328 4.95 8.23 -10.53
N VAL A 329 3.67 7.90 -10.66
CA VAL A 329 2.59 8.82 -10.27
C VAL A 329 2.49 8.82 -8.76
N THR A 330 2.55 10.01 -8.15
CA THR A 330 2.47 10.18 -6.69
C THR A 330 1.43 11.24 -6.36
N ASP A 331 1.12 11.44 -5.07
CA ASP A 331 0.30 12.54 -4.57
C ASP A 331 1.15 13.63 -3.89
N ASN A 332 2.45 13.66 -4.15
CA ASN A 332 3.39 14.65 -3.63
C ASN A 332 3.32 15.98 -4.38
N TYR A 333 2.10 16.48 -4.61
CA TYR A 333 1.81 17.75 -5.27
C TYR A 333 1.01 18.65 -4.34
N TYR A 334 1.53 19.84 -4.07
CA TYR A 334 0.84 20.82 -3.24
C TYR A 334 0.78 22.17 -3.96
N PHE A 335 -0.41 22.58 -4.36
CA PHE A 335 -0.66 23.86 -5.04
C PHE A 335 -0.78 24.98 -4.03
N LEU A 336 0.06 26.04 -4.19
CA LEU A 336 0.11 27.14 -3.24
C LEU A 336 -1.06 28.11 -3.43
N GLN A 337 -1.38 28.85 -2.37
CA GLN A 337 -2.48 29.82 -2.36
C GLN A 337 -2.30 31.00 -3.35
N ASP A 338 -1.08 31.19 -3.89
CA ASP A 338 -0.80 32.18 -4.93
C ASP A 338 -1.38 31.80 -6.30
N ASN A 339 -1.91 30.59 -6.47
CA ASN A 339 -2.46 30.01 -7.70
C ASN A 339 -1.46 30.01 -8.89
N ASN A 340 -0.18 30.16 -8.61
CA ASN A 340 0.87 30.28 -9.63
C ASN A 340 2.12 29.47 -9.31
N SER A 341 2.11 28.70 -8.22
CA SER A 341 3.23 27.84 -7.86
C SER A 341 2.76 26.60 -7.10
N MET A 342 3.63 25.57 -7.10
CA MET A 342 3.41 24.32 -6.36
C MET A 342 4.69 23.79 -5.74
N ILE A 343 4.55 22.95 -4.73
CA ILE A 343 5.60 22.08 -4.20
C ILE A 343 5.38 20.68 -4.81
N VAL A 344 6.45 20.06 -5.29
CA VAL A 344 6.41 18.77 -5.99
C VAL A 344 7.66 17.97 -5.65
N THR A 345 7.58 16.63 -5.73
CA THR A 345 8.78 15.78 -5.76
C THR A 345 9.09 15.34 -7.19
N SER A 346 10.38 15.15 -7.49
CA SER A 346 10.85 14.69 -8.80
C SER A 346 12.20 13.99 -8.68
N GLU A 347 12.41 12.95 -9.49
CA GLU A 347 13.66 12.19 -9.60
C GLU A 347 14.64 12.76 -10.63
N ARG A 348 14.39 13.96 -11.18
CA ARG A 348 15.15 14.59 -12.29
C ARG A 348 16.66 14.67 -12.10
N ASN A 349 17.14 14.57 -10.85
CA ASN A 349 18.57 14.60 -10.51
C ASN A 349 19.07 13.23 -10.04
N GLY A 350 18.35 12.14 -10.33
CA GLY A 350 18.74 10.77 -9.99
C GLY A 350 18.24 10.27 -8.64
N PHE A 351 17.73 11.15 -7.77
CA PHE A 351 17.08 10.82 -6.49
C PHE A 351 15.81 11.67 -6.36
N ASN A 352 14.79 11.14 -5.66
CA ASN A 352 13.55 11.87 -5.46
C ASN A 352 13.73 13.00 -4.46
N HIS A 353 13.54 14.25 -4.90
CA HIS A 353 13.72 15.46 -4.10
C HIS A 353 12.56 16.43 -4.24
N ILE A 354 12.44 17.35 -3.26
CA ILE A 354 11.42 18.41 -3.24
C ILE A 354 11.86 19.59 -4.08
N TYR A 355 10.94 20.07 -4.91
CA TYR A 355 11.09 21.28 -5.73
C TYR A 355 9.93 22.24 -5.50
N LYS A 356 10.21 23.54 -5.58
CA LYS A 356 9.19 24.58 -5.79
C LYS A 356 9.18 24.92 -7.26
N VAL A 357 8.02 24.79 -7.89
CA VAL A 357 7.78 25.11 -9.29
C VAL A 357 6.91 26.35 -9.37
N THR A 358 7.34 27.37 -10.10
CA THR A 358 6.50 28.52 -10.49
C THR A 358 5.95 28.25 -11.87
N PHE A 359 4.65 28.44 -12.05
CA PHE A 359 4.02 28.26 -13.34
C PHE A 359 4.59 29.28 -14.35
N GLY A 360 5.10 28.78 -15.47
CA GLY A 360 5.81 29.61 -16.44
C GLY A 360 7.34 29.53 -16.38
N GLY A 361 7.92 28.66 -15.51
CA GLY A 361 9.26 28.19 -15.79
C GLY A 361 10.30 28.13 -14.69
N GLU A 362 10.18 28.78 -13.54
CA GLU A 362 11.20 28.64 -12.48
C GLU A 362 10.99 27.33 -11.71
N ILE A 363 12.05 26.50 -11.66
CA ILE A 363 12.10 25.27 -10.85
C ILE A 363 13.25 25.39 -9.85
N LYS A 364 12.93 25.53 -8.58
CA LYS A 364 13.90 25.64 -7.50
C LYS A 364 13.96 24.36 -6.69
N GLN A 365 15.14 23.70 -6.67
CA GLN A 365 15.36 22.53 -5.82
C GLN A 365 15.47 22.95 -4.35
N LEU A 366 14.77 22.22 -3.45
CA LEU A 366 14.72 22.50 -2.02
C LEU A 366 15.48 21.47 -1.18
N THR A 367 15.58 20.23 -1.65
CA THR A 367 16.38 19.16 -1.01
C THR A 367 17.33 18.54 -2.02
N ASN A 368 18.49 18.05 -1.57
CA ASN A 368 19.48 17.39 -2.43
C ASN A 368 20.33 16.42 -1.63
N GLY A 369 20.93 15.44 -2.31
CA GLY A 369 21.80 14.43 -1.74
C GLY A 369 21.61 13.07 -2.41
N GLU A 370 22.40 12.07 -2.00
CA GLU A 370 22.24 10.68 -2.45
C GLU A 370 21.26 9.92 -1.53
N TRP A 371 20.07 10.45 -1.42
CA TRP A 371 18.96 9.96 -0.61
C TRP A 371 17.62 10.46 -1.19
N GLU A 372 16.51 9.93 -0.75
CA GLU A 372 15.19 10.20 -1.33
C GLU A 372 14.21 10.79 -0.31
N VAL A 373 13.40 11.73 -0.76
CA VAL A 373 12.15 12.09 -0.12
C VAL A 373 11.13 11.01 -0.48
N ASN A 374 10.54 10.38 0.54
CA ASN A 374 9.51 9.39 0.34
C ASN A 374 8.15 10.07 0.10
N GLU A 375 7.80 11.05 0.97
CA GLU A 375 6.48 11.64 0.95
C GLU A 375 6.46 13.03 1.60
N ILE A 376 5.72 13.98 1.02
CA ILE A 376 5.41 15.26 1.64
C ILE A 376 4.20 15.05 2.57
N GLN A 377 4.39 15.32 3.86
CA GLN A 377 3.38 15.09 4.88
C GLN A 377 2.49 16.30 5.14
N PHE A 378 3.07 17.50 5.09
CA PHE A 378 2.35 18.73 5.33
C PHE A 378 3.12 19.94 4.81
N VAL A 379 2.40 20.92 4.22
CA VAL A 379 2.95 22.21 3.80
C VAL A 379 2.29 23.32 4.59
N ASN A 380 3.08 24.01 5.41
CA ASN A 380 2.64 25.19 6.14
C ASN A 380 3.03 26.46 5.39
N GLU A 381 2.11 26.99 4.57
CA GLU A 381 2.38 28.19 3.78
C GLU A 381 2.63 29.43 4.62
N ALA A 382 1.91 29.61 5.74
CA ALA A 382 2.05 30.76 6.60
C ALA A 382 3.45 30.87 7.23
N LYS A 383 4.06 29.70 7.52
CA LYS A 383 5.42 29.59 8.07
C LYS A 383 6.48 29.28 7.02
N LYS A 384 6.06 29.05 5.78
CA LYS A 384 6.93 28.62 4.69
C LYS A 384 7.73 27.36 5.03
N GLN A 385 7.05 26.33 5.57
CA GLN A 385 7.65 25.08 6.00
C GLN A 385 7.03 23.88 5.26
N ILE A 386 7.87 22.87 4.99
CA ILE A 386 7.46 21.57 4.44
C ILE A 386 7.92 20.50 5.42
N TYR A 387 6.99 19.63 5.83
CA TYR A 387 7.24 18.42 6.59
C TYR A 387 7.23 17.24 5.62
N TYR A 388 8.24 16.38 5.69
CA TYR A 388 8.40 15.27 4.76
C TYR A 388 9.10 14.08 5.40
N LEU A 389 8.78 12.89 4.91
CA LEU A 389 9.47 11.65 5.23
C LEU A 389 10.63 11.43 4.23
N SER A 390 11.75 10.92 4.75
CA SER A 390 12.96 10.73 3.94
C SER A 390 13.86 9.65 4.54
N ASN A 391 14.65 9.00 3.67
CA ASN A 391 15.68 8.07 4.06
C ASN A 391 17.08 8.71 4.23
N GLU A 392 17.14 10.03 4.42
CA GLU A 392 18.40 10.76 4.59
C GLU A 392 19.27 10.26 5.77
N SER A 393 18.65 9.75 6.84
CA SER A 393 19.32 9.16 8.01
C SER A 393 19.97 7.79 7.73
N GLY A 394 19.69 7.21 6.57
CA GLY A 394 20.21 5.91 6.13
C GLY A 394 19.24 5.20 5.20
N VAL A 395 19.77 4.46 4.24
CA VAL A 395 19.02 3.82 3.15
C VAL A 395 17.89 2.88 3.63
N LEU A 396 18.02 2.35 4.84
CA LEU A 396 17.02 1.47 5.47
C LEU A 396 16.12 2.20 6.47
N ASN A 397 16.32 3.50 6.70
CA ASN A 397 15.55 4.30 7.63
C ASN A 397 14.51 5.15 6.89
N ARG A 398 13.52 5.62 7.63
CA ARG A 398 12.53 6.58 7.16
C ARG A 398 12.16 7.50 8.32
N ASP A 399 12.59 8.75 8.25
CA ASP A 399 12.45 9.70 9.33
C ASP A 399 11.71 10.96 8.88
N LEU A 400 11.09 11.67 9.86
CA LEU A 400 10.38 12.91 9.62
C LEU A 400 11.34 14.11 9.73
N TYR A 401 11.31 14.95 8.70
CA TYR A 401 12.07 16.19 8.61
C TYR A 401 11.14 17.38 8.38
N VAL A 402 11.63 18.57 8.75
CA VAL A 402 11.03 19.85 8.35
C VAL A 402 12.10 20.74 7.72
N ILE A 403 11.72 21.40 6.59
CA ILE A 403 12.53 22.46 5.97
C ILE A 403 11.73 23.73 5.80
N ASN A 404 12.42 24.89 5.69
CA ASN A 404 11.80 26.09 5.12
C ASN A 404 11.98 26.09 3.60
N PHE A 405 10.95 26.49 2.85
CA PHE A 405 11.01 26.56 1.38
C PHE A 405 11.19 27.98 0.83
N ASP A 406 11.31 28.96 1.71
CA ASP A 406 11.57 30.34 1.36
C ASP A 406 12.82 30.88 2.06
N GLY A 407 13.44 31.92 1.51
CA GLY A 407 14.65 32.54 2.04
C GLY A 407 15.95 32.12 1.32
N LYS A 408 17.06 32.78 1.70
CA LYS A 408 18.39 32.60 1.05
C LYS A 408 19.07 31.27 1.45
N LYS A 409 18.69 30.66 2.56
CA LYS A 409 19.26 29.41 3.08
C LYS A 409 18.15 28.50 3.58
N ILE A 410 18.14 27.28 3.07
CA ILE A 410 17.27 26.21 3.57
C ILE A 410 17.76 25.80 4.97
N LYS A 411 16.85 25.88 5.94
CA LYS A 411 17.07 25.33 7.29
C LYS A 411 16.33 24.00 7.37
N LYS A 412 17.00 22.98 7.87
CA LYS A 412 16.47 21.63 8.01
C LYS A 412 16.58 21.18 9.47
N GLN A 413 15.57 20.44 9.93
CA GLN A 413 15.54 19.83 11.26
C GLN A 413 14.98 18.40 11.13
N LEU A 414 15.63 17.44 11.79
CA LEU A 414 15.11 16.10 12.02
C LEU A 414 14.14 16.14 13.22
N LEU A 415 12.96 15.52 13.11
CA LEU A 415 11.91 15.50 14.12
C LEU A 415 11.71 14.13 14.79
N THR A 416 12.34 13.10 14.30
CA THR A 416 12.32 11.72 14.83
C THR A 416 13.70 11.27 15.27
N ALA A 417 13.87 10.01 15.71
CA ALA A 417 15.11 9.56 16.32
C ALA A 417 16.29 9.38 15.34
N GLY A 418 16.01 9.29 14.03
CA GLY A 418 17.05 9.17 13.00
C GLY A 418 17.63 7.76 12.79
N ASN A 419 17.00 6.73 13.36
CA ASN A 419 17.49 5.33 13.29
C ASN A 419 16.33 4.32 13.29
N GLY A 420 15.25 4.61 12.60
CA GLY A 420 14.06 3.76 12.54
C GLY A 420 13.14 4.14 11.38
N TRP A 421 11.87 3.87 11.57
CA TRP A 421 10.85 4.02 10.54
C TRP A 421 9.66 4.80 11.06
N ALA A 422 9.43 5.98 10.51
CA ALA A 422 8.34 6.86 10.82
C ALA A 422 7.19 6.71 9.82
N SER A 423 5.97 6.75 10.32
CA SER A 423 4.75 7.08 9.56
C SER A 423 4.02 8.15 10.33
N THR A 424 3.52 9.19 9.65
CA THR A 424 2.91 10.34 10.31
C THR A 424 1.57 10.68 9.68
N GLU A 425 0.67 11.22 10.51
CA GLU A 425 -0.61 11.77 10.09
C GLU A 425 -0.79 13.13 10.75
N PHE A 426 -0.64 14.19 9.97
CA PHE A 426 -0.79 15.55 10.45
C PHE A 426 -2.25 15.93 10.62
N CYS A 427 -2.58 16.67 11.68
CA CYS A 427 -3.84 17.36 11.74
C CYS A 427 -3.89 18.46 10.64
N PRO A 428 -5.08 18.80 10.11
CA PRO A 428 -5.20 19.70 8.97
C PRO A 428 -4.59 21.10 9.17
N ASN A 429 -4.49 21.58 10.42
CA ASN A 429 -3.84 22.86 10.73
C ASN A 429 -2.32 22.75 10.99
N GLY A 430 -1.76 21.52 11.00
CA GLY A 430 -0.34 21.24 11.16
C GLY A 430 0.26 21.55 12.54
N ASN A 431 -0.56 21.72 13.59
CA ASN A 431 -0.07 21.98 14.95
C ASN A 431 0.39 20.70 15.64
N TYR A 432 -0.24 19.57 15.32
CA TYR A 432 0.02 18.25 15.87
C TYR A 432 0.07 17.22 14.76
N TYR A 433 0.69 16.07 15.07
CA TYR A 433 0.62 14.88 14.24
C TYR A 433 0.65 13.61 15.10
N ARG A 434 0.00 12.57 14.60
CA ARG A 434 0.18 11.21 15.09
C ARG A 434 1.44 10.65 14.47
N LEU A 435 2.33 10.10 15.29
CA LEU A 435 3.52 9.41 14.85
C LEU A 435 3.39 7.92 15.18
N GLN A 436 3.60 7.07 14.21
CA GLN A 436 3.96 5.68 14.38
C GLN A 436 5.46 5.55 14.15
N TYR A 437 6.20 5.03 15.11
CA TYR A 437 7.63 4.83 15.01
C TYR A 437 8.04 3.43 15.48
N SER A 438 8.89 2.76 14.70
CA SER A 438 9.44 1.44 15.00
C SER A 438 10.89 1.34 14.54
N ASP A 439 11.57 0.29 14.92
CA ASP A 439 12.81 -0.17 14.28
C ASP A 439 12.71 -1.66 13.92
N LEU A 440 13.79 -2.25 13.41
CA LEU A 440 13.83 -3.63 12.95
C LEU A 440 13.28 -4.63 13.96
N ASN A 441 13.45 -4.38 15.28
CA ASN A 441 13.12 -5.31 16.37
C ASN A 441 12.21 -4.71 17.44
N THR A 442 11.83 -3.45 17.31
CA THR A 442 10.95 -2.75 18.25
C THR A 442 9.57 -2.58 17.64
N LEU A 443 8.55 -3.04 18.34
CA LEU A 443 7.15 -2.90 17.92
C LEU A 443 6.77 -1.43 17.71
N PRO A 444 5.80 -1.15 16.82
CA PRO A 444 5.33 0.21 16.59
C PRO A 444 4.80 0.87 17.85
N LYS A 445 5.38 2.03 18.19
CA LYS A 445 4.90 2.94 19.21
C LYS A 445 4.10 4.05 18.54
N TYR A 446 2.91 4.34 19.05
CA TYR A 446 2.03 5.39 18.55
C TYR A 446 2.00 6.55 19.54
N THR A 447 2.28 7.76 19.05
CA THR A 447 2.33 8.96 19.89
C THR A 447 1.62 10.14 19.22
N ILE A 448 1.21 11.13 20.02
CA ILE A 448 0.88 12.47 19.56
C ILE A 448 2.10 13.35 19.77
N ASN A 449 2.50 14.04 18.73
CA ASN A 449 3.62 14.96 18.73
C ASN A 449 3.15 16.36 18.30
N ASP A 450 3.77 17.41 18.83
CA ASP A 450 3.59 18.75 18.31
C ASP A 450 4.45 18.97 17.04
N LYS A 451 4.18 20.07 16.34
CA LYS A 451 4.90 20.43 15.10
C LYS A 451 6.42 20.61 15.24
N THR A 452 6.96 20.63 16.46
CA THR A 452 8.41 20.74 16.74
C THR A 452 9.08 19.38 16.92
N GLY A 453 8.29 18.30 16.92
CA GLY A 453 8.74 16.93 17.17
C GLY A 453 8.65 16.49 18.63
N LYS A 454 8.17 17.37 19.53
CA LYS A 454 8.01 17.03 20.94
C LYS A 454 6.88 16.04 21.14
N GLU A 455 7.19 14.88 21.75
CA GLU A 455 6.17 13.93 22.21
C GLU A 455 5.29 14.54 23.29
N MET A 456 4.00 14.61 23.00
CA MET A 456 2.99 15.11 23.95
C MET A 456 2.40 13.95 24.76
N ARG A 457 2.18 12.80 24.08
CA ARG A 457 1.49 11.65 24.70
C ARG A 457 1.73 10.37 23.94
N VAL A 458 1.83 9.24 24.67
CA VAL A 458 1.79 7.89 24.10
C VAL A 458 0.33 7.45 23.97
N LEU A 459 -0.04 6.96 22.78
CA LEU A 459 -1.35 6.39 22.51
C LEU A 459 -1.35 4.87 22.72
N ASN A 460 -0.31 4.21 22.22
CA ASN A 460 -0.10 2.77 22.34
C ASN A 460 1.39 2.46 22.14
N ASP A 461 1.98 1.67 23.01
CA ASP A 461 3.37 1.22 22.91
C ASP A 461 3.50 -0.28 22.57
N ASN A 462 2.38 -0.98 22.42
CA ASN A 462 2.30 -2.41 22.15
C ASN A 462 2.98 -3.33 23.19
N GLN A 463 3.17 -2.85 24.43
CA GLN A 463 3.85 -3.62 25.48
C GLN A 463 3.19 -4.98 25.75
N ASN A 464 1.87 -5.09 25.62
CA ASN A 464 1.16 -6.35 25.79
C ASN A 464 1.55 -7.38 24.72
N VAL A 465 1.72 -6.94 23.47
CA VAL A 465 2.17 -7.83 22.38
C VAL A 465 3.64 -8.22 22.61
N GLN A 466 4.47 -7.28 23.05
CA GLN A 466 5.87 -7.56 23.41
C GLN A 466 5.96 -8.62 24.51
N ASN A 467 5.18 -8.50 25.56
CA ASN A 467 5.15 -9.51 26.65
C ASN A 467 4.77 -10.91 26.13
N THR A 468 3.80 -10.97 25.20
CA THR A 468 3.43 -12.24 24.55
C THR A 468 4.60 -12.79 23.71
N MET A 469 5.27 -11.95 22.93
CA MET A 469 6.42 -12.37 22.13
C MET A 469 7.57 -12.89 22.99
N ASP A 470 7.81 -12.26 24.15
CA ASP A 470 8.83 -12.67 25.12
C ASP A 470 8.53 -14.08 25.71
N GLU A 471 7.25 -14.39 25.98
CA GLU A 471 6.81 -15.72 26.43
C GLU A 471 7.07 -16.82 25.37
N TYR A 472 6.98 -16.45 24.09
CA TYR A 472 7.25 -17.35 22.96
C TYR A 472 8.71 -17.35 22.51
N GLY A 473 9.57 -16.54 23.15
CA GLY A 473 11.00 -16.50 22.90
C GLY A 473 11.38 -15.99 21.51
N PHE A 474 10.72 -14.93 21.06
CA PHE A 474 11.03 -14.29 19.79
C PHE A 474 12.49 -13.86 19.71
N VAL A 475 13.15 -14.18 18.61
CA VAL A 475 14.55 -13.83 18.35
C VAL A 475 14.62 -12.55 17.49
N LYS A 476 15.71 -11.81 17.64
CA LYS A 476 15.95 -10.58 16.89
C LYS A 476 16.44 -10.86 15.48
N ARG A 477 16.05 -10.00 14.55
CA ARG A 477 16.64 -9.91 13.21
C ARG A 477 17.95 -9.10 13.30
N GLU A 478 18.85 -9.36 12.38
CA GLU A 478 20.06 -8.57 12.16
C GLU A 478 20.10 -8.08 10.71
N ILE A 479 20.55 -6.86 10.46
CA ILE A 479 20.84 -6.36 9.12
C ILE A 479 22.14 -6.98 8.65
N ILE A 480 22.11 -7.51 7.45
CA ILE A 480 23.26 -8.10 6.77
C ILE A 480 23.44 -7.45 5.40
N SER A 481 24.62 -7.58 4.83
CA SER A 481 24.89 -7.14 3.47
C SER A 481 25.96 -7.99 2.82
N PHE A 482 25.98 -8.04 1.50
CA PHE A 482 27.07 -8.58 0.72
C PHE A 482 27.21 -7.80 -0.59
N THR A 483 28.39 -7.92 -1.22
CA THR A 483 28.65 -7.30 -2.52
C THR A 483 28.63 -8.36 -3.60
N THR A 484 27.84 -8.13 -4.65
CA THR A 484 27.76 -9.00 -5.82
C THR A 484 29.06 -9.00 -6.63
N ALA A 485 29.23 -9.95 -7.53
CA ALA A 485 30.44 -10.05 -8.34
C ALA A 485 30.68 -8.83 -9.26
N ASP A 486 29.61 -8.11 -9.62
CA ASP A 486 29.66 -6.87 -10.39
C ASP A 486 29.69 -5.59 -9.52
N GLY A 487 29.96 -5.74 -8.21
CA GLY A 487 30.28 -4.64 -7.31
C GLY A 487 29.09 -3.95 -6.66
N VAL A 488 27.87 -4.49 -6.76
CA VAL A 488 26.67 -3.92 -6.15
C VAL A 488 26.51 -4.48 -4.74
N THR A 489 26.44 -3.60 -3.72
CA THR A 489 26.10 -4.01 -2.35
C THR A 489 24.61 -4.20 -2.22
N LEU A 490 24.16 -5.38 -1.75
CA LEU A 490 22.78 -5.68 -1.44
C LEU A 490 22.60 -5.77 0.07
N TYR A 491 21.48 -5.24 0.57
CA TYR A 491 21.09 -5.31 1.97
C TYR A 491 20.06 -6.41 2.19
N GLY A 492 20.13 -7.04 3.36
CA GLY A 492 19.21 -8.05 3.80
C GLY A 492 18.96 -7.98 5.29
N TRP A 493 17.96 -8.71 5.75
CA TRP A 493 17.82 -9.07 7.15
C TRP A 493 17.95 -10.58 7.32
N MET A 494 18.46 -11.00 8.47
CA MET A 494 18.61 -12.42 8.84
C MET A 494 18.04 -12.66 10.24
N MET A 495 17.30 -13.77 10.39
CA MET A 495 16.80 -14.28 11.66
C MET A 495 17.38 -15.66 11.89
N LYS A 496 18.11 -15.85 12.99
CA LYS A 496 18.74 -17.11 13.39
C LYS A 496 17.93 -17.78 14.50
N PRO A 497 17.99 -19.13 14.65
CA PRO A 497 17.38 -19.84 15.77
C PRO A 497 17.86 -19.31 17.14
N ALA A 498 17.01 -19.39 18.18
CA ALA A 498 17.36 -18.93 19.53
C ALA A 498 18.61 -19.64 20.10
N ASN A 499 18.78 -20.92 19.79
CA ASN A 499 19.94 -21.73 20.21
C ASN A 499 20.97 -21.85 19.07
N PHE A 500 21.22 -20.75 18.36
CA PHE A 500 22.19 -20.71 17.26
C PHE A 500 23.59 -21.07 17.74
N ASP A 501 24.19 -22.08 17.09
CA ASP A 501 25.57 -22.52 17.31
C ASP A 501 26.36 -22.31 16.00
N PRO A 502 27.36 -21.43 15.96
CA PRO A 502 28.12 -21.16 14.74
C PRO A 502 28.89 -22.36 14.17
N ASN A 503 29.00 -23.46 14.93
CA ASN A 503 29.65 -24.69 14.49
C ASN A 503 28.68 -25.70 13.89
N LYS A 504 27.38 -25.41 13.88
CA LYS A 504 26.34 -26.23 13.21
C LYS A 504 25.93 -25.61 11.91
N ARG A 505 25.43 -26.44 11.00
CA ARG A 505 24.85 -26.01 9.73
C ARG A 505 23.33 -26.03 9.81
N TYR A 506 22.73 -24.95 9.33
CA TYR A 506 21.27 -24.74 9.35
C TYR A 506 20.69 -24.62 7.95
N PRO A 507 19.50 -25.14 7.72
CA PRO A 507 18.75 -24.86 6.51
C PRO A 507 18.36 -23.37 6.47
N VAL A 508 18.24 -22.81 5.27
CA VAL A 508 17.86 -21.40 5.08
C VAL A 508 16.59 -21.31 4.25
N MET A 509 15.62 -20.55 4.74
CA MET A 509 14.45 -20.16 3.97
C MET A 509 14.55 -18.67 3.60
N MET A 510 14.73 -18.39 2.31
CA MET A 510 14.76 -17.04 1.77
C MET A 510 13.33 -16.60 1.45
N ASN A 511 12.98 -15.38 1.85
CA ASN A 511 11.80 -14.67 1.38
C ASN A 511 12.22 -13.63 0.35
N CYS A 512 11.44 -13.46 -0.72
CA CYS A 512 11.65 -12.39 -1.69
C CYS A 512 10.31 -11.78 -2.12
N TYR A 513 10.35 -10.48 -2.42
CA TYR A 513 9.33 -9.78 -3.20
C TYR A 513 9.97 -9.18 -4.45
N GLY A 514 10.78 -8.11 -4.33
CA GLY A 514 11.64 -7.57 -5.37
C GLY A 514 10.93 -6.79 -6.47
N GLY A 515 9.62 -6.51 -6.32
CA GLY A 515 8.87 -5.73 -7.30
C GLY A 515 9.44 -4.31 -7.47
N PRO A 516 9.34 -3.71 -8.67
CA PRO A 516 9.89 -2.39 -8.94
C PRO A 516 9.44 -1.34 -7.91
N GLY A 517 10.41 -0.62 -7.36
CA GLY A 517 10.14 0.42 -6.36
C GLY A 517 9.68 -0.09 -4.98
N SER A 518 9.64 -1.40 -4.73
CA SER A 518 9.33 -1.97 -3.40
C SER A 518 10.55 -1.95 -2.48
N GLN A 519 10.31 -2.13 -1.18
CA GLN A 519 11.35 -2.34 -0.18
C GLN A 519 10.85 -3.35 0.86
N GLN A 520 11.63 -4.41 1.13
CA GLN A 520 11.35 -5.44 2.14
C GLN A 520 12.38 -5.41 3.26
N VAL A 521 13.54 -4.84 3.01
CA VAL A 521 14.64 -4.70 3.97
C VAL A 521 14.62 -3.27 4.49
N GLU A 522 13.91 -3.10 5.59
CA GLU A 522 13.66 -1.82 6.26
C GLU A 522 14.10 -1.90 7.72
N ASN A 523 14.56 -0.79 8.28
CA ASN A 523 14.73 -0.67 9.73
C ASN A 523 13.37 -0.38 10.39
N ALA A 524 12.42 -1.27 10.16
CA ALA A 524 11.04 -1.20 10.61
C ALA A 524 10.55 -2.54 11.15
N TYR A 525 9.59 -2.50 12.06
CA TYR A 525 8.80 -3.67 12.42
C TYR A 525 7.63 -3.81 11.43
N SER A 526 7.94 -4.36 10.25
CA SER A 526 6.99 -4.56 9.16
C SER A 526 6.56 -6.02 9.06
N SER A 527 5.44 -6.30 8.35
CA SER A 527 4.97 -7.65 8.04
C SER A 527 4.87 -8.59 9.26
N ALA A 528 4.29 -8.11 10.37
CA ALA A 528 4.29 -8.78 11.67
C ALA A 528 3.85 -10.25 11.63
N MET A 529 2.87 -10.61 10.77
CA MET A 529 2.37 -11.97 10.63
C MET A 529 3.39 -12.88 9.95
N ASP A 530 4.06 -12.40 8.90
CA ASP A 530 5.14 -13.14 8.25
C ASP A 530 6.35 -13.27 9.18
N LEU A 531 6.66 -12.23 9.96
CA LEU A 531 7.70 -12.30 10.99
C LEU A 531 7.41 -13.37 12.03
N ALA A 532 6.16 -13.49 12.48
CA ALA A 532 5.75 -14.56 13.41
C ALA A 532 5.91 -15.95 12.77
N PHE A 533 5.63 -16.08 11.47
CA PHE A 533 5.89 -17.30 10.72
C PHE A 533 7.39 -17.64 10.65
N TYR A 534 8.26 -16.66 10.41
CA TYR A 534 9.71 -16.87 10.47
C TYR A 534 10.22 -17.20 11.88
N GLN A 535 9.61 -16.65 12.94
CA GLN A 535 9.88 -17.04 14.32
C GLN A 535 9.53 -18.52 14.55
N MET A 536 8.42 -19.00 14.00
CA MET A 536 8.05 -20.42 14.03
C MET A 536 9.11 -21.27 13.33
N LEU A 537 9.57 -20.89 12.14
CA LEU A 537 10.65 -21.59 11.43
C LEU A 537 11.96 -21.57 12.23
N ALA A 538 12.29 -20.45 12.90
CA ALA A 538 13.46 -20.36 13.78
C ALA A 538 13.37 -21.33 14.97
N GLN A 539 12.17 -21.53 15.55
CA GLN A 539 11.95 -22.58 16.59
C GLN A 539 12.12 -24.01 16.04
N HIS A 540 11.99 -24.22 14.73
CA HIS A 540 12.27 -25.47 14.03
C HIS A 540 13.72 -25.60 13.55
N GLY A 541 14.56 -24.61 13.88
CA GLY A 541 15.99 -24.64 13.55
C GLY A 541 16.34 -24.12 12.16
N TYR A 542 15.48 -23.34 11.53
CA TYR A 542 15.75 -22.69 10.24
C TYR A 542 16.29 -21.27 10.43
N ILE A 543 17.16 -20.85 9.55
CA ILE A 543 17.51 -19.44 9.34
C ILE A 543 16.54 -18.89 8.31
N SER A 544 15.93 -17.73 8.61
CA SER A 544 15.13 -16.98 7.63
C SER A 544 15.87 -15.73 7.18
N VAL A 545 15.86 -15.43 5.89
CA VAL A 545 16.51 -14.24 5.31
C VAL A 545 15.65 -13.61 4.23
N CYS A 546 15.86 -12.30 4.04
CA CYS A 546 15.33 -11.57 2.89
C CYS A 546 16.41 -10.62 2.38
N PHE A 547 16.51 -10.46 1.06
CA PHE A 547 17.38 -9.48 0.41
C PHE A 547 16.60 -8.65 -0.59
N ASP A 548 16.83 -7.32 -0.57
CA ASP A 548 16.39 -6.43 -1.63
C ASP A 548 17.47 -6.34 -2.72
N GLY A 549 17.10 -6.75 -3.92
CA GLY A 549 17.93 -6.68 -5.11
C GLY A 549 17.76 -5.37 -5.89
N ARG A 550 18.46 -5.26 -7.00
CA ARG A 550 18.26 -4.17 -7.97
C ARG A 550 16.81 -4.14 -8.47
N GLY A 551 16.30 -2.95 -8.73
CA GLY A 551 14.89 -2.70 -9.05
C GLY A 551 14.09 -2.18 -7.85
N THR A 552 14.54 -2.42 -6.60
CA THR A 552 13.87 -1.92 -5.40
C THR A 552 14.15 -0.44 -5.15
N ALA A 553 13.39 0.19 -4.23
CA ALA A 553 13.40 1.62 -3.96
C ALA A 553 14.59 2.09 -3.10
N THR A 554 14.60 3.38 -2.81
CA THR A 554 15.41 4.09 -1.80
C THR A 554 16.90 4.27 -2.09
N ARG A 555 17.34 3.88 -3.28
CA ARG A 555 18.76 3.94 -3.69
C ARG A 555 18.98 4.70 -5.00
N GLY A 556 18.02 5.53 -5.36
CA GLY A 556 18.06 6.38 -6.55
C GLY A 556 17.65 5.68 -7.85
N ASP A 557 17.44 6.50 -8.85
CA ASP A 557 16.91 6.13 -10.17
C ASP A 557 17.75 5.05 -10.87
N ALA A 558 19.08 5.14 -10.79
CA ALA A 558 19.99 4.19 -11.41
C ALA A 558 19.84 2.77 -10.86
N PHE A 559 19.64 2.61 -9.55
CA PHE A 559 19.45 1.32 -8.90
C PHE A 559 18.03 0.78 -9.14
N LYS A 560 17.01 1.64 -9.01
CA LYS A 560 15.62 1.29 -9.22
C LYS A 560 15.32 0.94 -10.67
N LYS A 561 15.76 1.78 -11.61
CA LYS A 561 15.37 1.66 -13.01
C LYS A 561 16.33 0.87 -13.91
N VAL A 562 17.30 0.17 -13.34
CA VAL A 562 18.18 -0.74 -14.10
C VAL A 562 17.40 -1.88 -14.77
N ILE A 563 16.24 -2.21 -14.23
CA ILE A 563 15.36 -3.28 -14.69
C ILE A 563 14.52 -2.91 -15.92
N TYR A 564 14.56 -1.66 -16.36
CA TYR A 564 13.72 -1.17 -17.45
C TYR A 564 13.88 -2.01 -18.71
N GLN A 565 12.75 -2.47 -19.28
CA GLN A 565 12.61 -3.39 -20.41
C GLN A 565 13.19 -4.81 -20.17
N GLN A 566 13.62 -5.13 -18.94
CA GLN A 566 14.20 -6.44 -18.60
C GLN A 566 13.84 -6.85 -17.15
N MET A 567 12.64 -6.50 -16.72
CA MET A 567 12.11 -6.81 -15.38
C MET A 567 12.18 -8.32 -15.11
N GLY A 568 12.72 -8.70 -13.95
CA GLY A 568 13.02 -10.08 -13.55
C GLY A 568 14.46 -10.50 -13.78
N LYS A 569 15.19 -9.84 -14.68
CA LYS A 569 16.56 -10.24 -15.00
C LYS A 569 17.53 -10.00 -13.84
N TYR A 570 17.63 -8.76 -13.40
CA TYR A 570 18.56 -8.39 -12.32
C TYR A 570 18.07 -8.86 -10.97
N GLU A 571 16.76 -8.85 -10.76
CA GLU A 571 16.14 -9.33 -9.53
C GLU A 571 16.48 -10.81 -9.31
N ALA A 572 16.35 -11.67 -10.32
CA ALA A 572 16.71 -13.09 -10.23
C ALA A 572 18.24 -13.30 -10.07
N ILE A 573 19.07 -12.54 -10.81
CA ILE A 573 20.53 -12.57 -10.65
C ILE A 573 20.92 -12.27 -9.20
N ASP A 574 20.32 -11.26 -8.59
CA ASP A 574 20.62 -10.83 -7.24
C ASP A 574 20.17 -11.85 -6.18
N GLN A 575 18.98 -12.49 -6.35
CA GLN A 575 18.54 -13.57 -5.44
C GLN A 575 19.42 -14.81 -5.56
N ILE A 576 19.83 -15.20 -6.77
CA ILE A 576 20.78 -16.31 -6.99
C ILE A 576 22.15 -15.98 -6.38
N ALA A 577 22.64 -14.74 -6.53
CA ALA A 577 23.87 -14.29 -5.91
C ALA A 577 23.80 -14.33 -4.38
N ALA A 578 22.65 -13.94 -3.79
CA ALA A 578 22.40 -14.02 -2.36
C ALA A 578 22.43 -15.47 -1.85
N ALA A 579 21.80 -16.39 -2.56
CA ALA A 579 21.85 -17.82 -2.22
C ALA A 579 23.29 -18.37 -2.29
N ASN A 580 24.04 -18.00 -3.30
CA ASN A 580 25.44 -18.41 -3.44
C ASN A 580 26.34 -17.80 -2.34
N TRP A 581 26.09 -16.54 -1.97
CA TRP A 581 26.78 -15.93 -0.82
C TRP A 581 26.46 -16.65 0.49
N LEU A 582 25.18 -17.04 0.72
CA LEU A 582 24.76 -17.82 1.89
C LEU A 582 25.50 -19.17 1.96
N LYS A 583 25.74 -19.86 0.84
CA LYS A 583 26.51 -21.11 0.78
C LYS A 583 27.96 -20.93 1.29
N THR A 584 28.52 -19.74 1.24
CA THR A 584 29.88 -19.46 1.77
C THR A 584 29.93 -19.31 3.30
N GLN A 585 28.78 -19.19 3.95
CA GLN A 585 28.71 -19.01 5.41
C GLN A 585 28.87 -20.38 6.10
N SER A 586 29.82 -20.47 7.05
CA SER A 586 30.16 -21.75 7.71
C SER A 586 28.96 -22.43 8.41
N TYR A 587 28.01 -21.62 8.87
CA TYR A 587 26.79 -22.07 9.57
C TYR A 587 25.61 -22.37 8.66
N VAL A 588 25.74 -22.22 7.34
CA VAL A 588 24.69 -22.52 6.37
C VAL A 588 24.87 -23.90 5.78
N ASP A 589 23.80 -24.70 5.75
CA ASP A 589 23.75 -25.91 4.97
C ASP A 589 23.44 -25.56 3.50
N GLY A 590 24.48 -25.46 2.68
CA GLY A 590 24.38 -25.03 1.30
C GLY A 590 23.51 -25.92 0.39
N ASP A 591 23.23 -27.16 0.82
CA ASP A 591 22.35 -28.09 0.10
C ASP A 591 20.86 -27.94 0.52
N ARG A 592 20.59 -27.10 1.53
CA ARG A 592 19.25 -26.84 2.07
C ARG A 592 18.92 -25.35 2.12
N ILE A 593 18.87 -24.72 0.93
CA ILE A 593 18.43 -23.33 0.75
C ILE A 593 17.14 -23.36 -0.06
N GLY A 594 16.05 -22.82 0.50
CA GLY A 594 14.77 -22.64 -0.16
C GLY A 594 14.49 -21.15 -0.43
N ILE A 595 13.61 -20.87 -1.39
CA ILE A 595 13.12 -19.52 -1.69
C ILE A 595 11.60 -19.52 -1.80
N TRP A 596 10.94 -18.47 -1.31
CA TRP A 596 9.49 -18.30 -1.49
C TRP A 596 9.10 -16.85 -1.64
N GLY A 597 7.96 -16.63 -2.27
CA GLY A 597 7.37 -15.31 -2.37
C GLY A 597 5.95 -15.34 -2.89
N TRP A 598 5.30 -14.17 -2.83
CA TRP A 598 3.92 -13.95 -3.22
C TRP A 598 3.85 -12.90 -4.33
N SER A 599 2.93 -13.06 -5.31
CA SER A 599 2.74 -12.10 -6.41
C SER A 599 4.03 -11.93 -7.22
N PHE A 600 4.60 -10.73 -7.29
CA PHE A 600 5.92 -10.51 -7.87
C PHE A 600 7.00 -11.40 -7.21
N GLY A 601 6.93 -11.58 -5.89
CA GLY A 601 7.83 -12.49 -5.16
C GLY A 601 7.62 -13.95 -5.56
N GLY A 602 6.40 -14.36 -5.87
CA GLY A 602 6.10 -15.67 -6.46
C GLY A 602 6.71 -15.85 -7.84
N TYR A 603 6.61 -14.83 -8.69
CA TYR A 603 7.31 -14.75 -9.97
C TYR A 603 8.83 -14.86 -9.79
N LEU A 604 9.38 -14.04 -8.88
CA LEU A 604 10.82 -13.98 -8.63
C LEU A 604 11.36 -15.31 -8.05
N SER A 605 10.61 -15.95 -7.15
CA SER A 605 11.00 -17.26 -6.60
C SER A 605 11.03 -18.35 -7.68
N ALA A 606 10.02 -18.38 -8.58
CA ALA A 606 10.00 -19.30 -9.72
C ALA A 606 11.17 -19.04 -10.67
N LEU A 607 11.35 -17.78 -11.09
CA LEU A 607 12.41 -17.42 -12.05
C LEU A 607 13.80 -17.69 -11.47
N SER A 608 14.03 -17.40 -10.17
CA SER A 608 15.29 -17.68 -9.49
C SER A 608 15.56 -19.19 -9.37
N MET A 609 14.55 -19.98 -9.06
CA MET A 609 14.66 -21.44 -8.99
C MET A 609 15.01 -22.05 -10.34
N PHE A 610 14.32 -21.65 -11.42
CA PHE A 610 14.47 -22.25 -12.75
C PHE A 610 15.78 -21.84 -13.42
N ARG A 611 16.27 -20.61 -13.16
CA ARG A 611 17.54 -20.08 -13.69
C ARG A 611 18.75 -20.34 -12.79
N GLY A 612 18.52 -20.74 -11.54
CA GLY A 612 19.54 -20.80 -10.50
C GLY A 612 20.49 -22.00 -10.58
N ASP A 613 20.29 -22.92 -11.51
CA ASP A 613 21.13 -24.13 -11.75
C ASP A 613 21.51 -24.86 -10.45
N GLY A 614 20.52 -25.10 -9.56
CA GLY A 614 20.72 -25.76 -8.26
C GLY A 614 21.20 -24.83 -7.15
N ALA A 615 21.05 -23.52 -7.30
CA ALA A 615 21.23 -22.56 -6.18
C ALA A 615 20.27 -22.85 -5.03
N PHE A 616 19.06 -23.28 -5.35
CA PHE A 616 17.99 -23.59 -4.40
C PHE A 616 17.61 -25.06 -4.41
N LYS A 617 17.34 -25.63 -3.25
CA LYS A 617 16.80 -26.98 -3.04
C LYS A 617 15.32 -27.04 -3.36
N MET A 618 14.58 -25.97 -3.00
CA MET A 618 13.15 -25.86 -3.23
C MET A 618 12.71 -24.42 -3.46
N ALA A 619 11.58 -24.26 -4.14
CA ALA A 619 10.90 -22.96 -4.20
C ALA A 619 9.39 -23.10 -3.99
N ILE A 620 8.77 -22.03 -3.46
CA ILE A 620 7.32 -21.89 -3.36
C ILE A 620 6.92 -20.57 -4.02
N SER A 621 5.97 -20.65 -4.96
CA SER A 621 5.40 -19.49 -5.63
C SER A 621 3.91 -19.37 -5.30
N VAL A 622 3.52 -18.28 -4.65
CA VAL A 622 2.11 -18.00 -4.32
C VAL A 622 1.60 -16.92 -5.25
N ALA A 623 0.54 -17.19 -5.98
CA ALA A 623 -0.11 -16.28 -6.94
C ALA A 623 0.89 -15.57 -7.89
N PRO A 624 1.81 -16.32 -8.55
CA PRO A 624 2.87 -15.72 -9.35
C PRO A 624 2.36 -15.18 -10.68
N VAL A 625 2.93 -14.06 -11.14
CA VAL A 625 3.03 -13.79 -12.58
C VAL A 625 3.99 -14.84 -13.19
N THR A 626 3.69 -15.34 -14.38
CA THR A 626 4.53 -16.33 -15.08
C THR A 626 4.92 -15.88 -16.48
N ASN A 627 4.18 -14.93 -17.01
CA ASN A 627 4.52 -14.18 -18.20
C ASN A 627 3.82 -12.82 -18.13
N TRP A 628 4.58 -11.76 -18.27
CA TRP A 628 4.08 -10.38 -18.16
C TRP A 628 3.04 -9.99 -19.24
N ARG A 629 2.91 -10.76 -20.33
CA ARG A 629 1.83 -10.60 -21.31
C ARG A 629 0.43 -10.84 -20.74
N TYR A 630 0.34 -11.55 -19.61
CA TYR A 630 -0.95 -11.89 -18.97
C TYR A 630 -1.34 -10.89 -17.87
N TYR A 631 -0.45 -9.96 -17.55
CA TYR A 631 -0.71 -8.94 -16.54
C TYR A 631 -1.21 -7.63 -17.16
N ASP A 632 -1.72 -6.71 -16.34
CA ASP A 632 -2.27 -5.46 -16.84
C ASP A 632 -1.23 -4.59 -17.52
N ASN A 633 -1.72 -3.68 -18.35
CA ASN A 633 -0.85 -2.89 -19.21
C ASN A 633 -0.25 -1.66 -18.51
N ILE A 634 -0.95 -1.00 -17.57
CA ILE A 634 -0.40 0.20 -16.90
C ILE A 634 0.84 -0.18 -16.09
N TYR A 635 0.76 -1.24 -15.27
CA TYR A 635 1.93 -1.76 -14.55
C TYR A 635 3.01 -2.26 -15.51
N THR A 636 2.63 -3.19 -16.35
CA THR A 636 3.60 -3.92 -17.16
C THR A 636 4.32 -3.02 -18.17
N GLU A 637 3.59 -2.16 -18.88
CA GLU A 637 4.18 -1.29 -19.90
C GLU A 637 5.04 -0.17 -19.29
N ARG A 638 4.75 0.25 -18.05
CA ARG A 638 5.61 1.18 -17.30
C ARG A 638 7.05 0.70 -17.24
N PHE A 639 7.24 -0.58 -16.97
CA PHE A 639 8.55 -1.17 -16.77
C PHE A 639 9.10 -1.88 -18.01
N MET A 640 8.24 -2.41 -18.88
CA MET A 640 8.60 -3.31 -19.98
C MET A 640 8.29 -2.75 -21.37
N ARG A 641 7.55 -1.64 -21.49
CA ARG A 641 6.87 -1.21 -22.70
C ARG A 641 5.88 -2.29 -23.19
N THR A 642 5.37 -2.13 -24.43
CA THR A 642 4.47 -3.15 -25.00
C THR A 642 5.21 -4.41 -25.40
N PRO A 643 4.55 -5.60 -25.44
CA PRO A 643 5.16 -6.82 -25.98
C PRO A 643 5.59 -6.72 -27.45
N GLN A 644 4.96 -5.82 -28.21
CA GLN A 644 5.29 -5.59 -29.61
C GLN A 644 6.60 -4.80 -29.75
N GLU A 645 6.89 -3.90 -28.80
CA GLU A 645 8.14 -3.11 -28.78
C GLU A 645 9.31 -3.89 -28.17
N ASN A 646 9.05 -4.82 -27.24
CA ASN A 646 10.06 -5.50 -26.43
C ASN A 646 9.79 -7.01 -26.28
N PRO A 647 9.63 -7.79 -27.36
CA PRO A 647 9.27 -9.21 -27.26
C PRO A 647 10.30 -10.04 -26.46
N ASP A 648 11.60 -9.78 -26.66
CA ASP A 648 12.68 -10.49 -25.97
C ASP A 648 12.69 -10.25 -24.45
N GLY A 649 12.40 -9.02 -24.02
CA GLY A 649 12.31 -8.70 -22.59
C GLY A 649 11.23 -9.50 -21.90
N TYR A 650 10.08 -9.69 -22.55
CA TYR A 650 8.99 -10.53 -22.05
C TYR A 650 9.35 -12.01 -22.01
N ASP A 651 9.95 -12.54 -23.07
CA ASP A 651 10.20 -13.97 -23.21
C ASP A 651 11.38 -14.44 -22.34
N LEU A 652 12.49 -13.69 -22.35
CA LEU A 652 13.71 -14.05 -21.61
C LEU A 652 13.59 -13.89 -20.09
N ASN A 653 12.55 -13.24 -19.62
CA ASN A 653 12.33 -13.05 -18.18
C ASN A 653 11.03 -13.70 -17.68
N SER A 654 10.47 -14.64 -18.42
CA SER A 654 9.30 -15.43 -18.03
C SER A 654 9.68 -16.77 -17.45
N PRO A 655 9.20 -17.18 -16.26
CA PRO A 655 9.38 -18.53 -15.73
C PRO A 655 8.94 -19.63 -16.69
N THR A 656 7.89 -19.42 -17.48
CA THR A 656 7.40 -20.37 -18.48
C THR A 656 8.47 -20.75 -19.51
N THR A 657 9.36 -19.83 -19.85
CA THR A 657 10.48 -20.07 -20.79
C THR A 657 11.50 -21.10 -20.25
N TYR A 658 11.65 -21.13 -18.93
CA TYR A 658 12.63 -21.96 -18.22
C TYR A 658 11.99 -23.15 -17.50
N ALA A 659 10.72 -23.48 -17.77
CA ALA A 659 10.02 -24.58 -17.10
C ALA A 659 10.80 -25.90 -17.14
N LYS A 660 11.44 -26.22 -18.28
CA LYS A 660 12.28 -27.41 -18.48
C LYS A 660 13.57 -27.45 -17.64
N ASP A 661 14.00 -26.29 -17.11
CA ASP A 661 15.27 -26.15 -16.37
C ASP A 661 15.06 -26.27 -14.86
N LEU A 662 13.83 -26.50 -14.40
CA LEU A 662 13.52 -26.69 -12.97
C LEU A 662 14.31 -27.86 -12.40
N LYS A 663 15.09 -27.59 -11.34
CA LYS A 663 15.82 -28.60 -10.56
C LYS A 663 15.42 -28.49 -9.09
N GLY A 664 15.03 -29.60 -8.46
CA GLY A 664 14.61 -29.63 -7.05
C GLY A 664 13.10 -29.60 -6.88
N LYS A 665 12.61 -29.20 -5.70
CA LYS A 665 11.19 -29.23 -5.35
C LYS A 665 10.52 -27.87 -5.63
N TYR A 666 9.35 -27.89 -6.23
CA TYR A 666 8.60 -26.69 -6.57
C TYR A 666 7.13 -26.83 -6.18
N LEU A 667 6.60 -25.85 -5.46
CA LEU A 667 5.19 -25.76 -5.09
C LEU A 667 4.57 -24.49 -5.68
N LEU A 668 3.55 -24.67 -6.52
CA LEU A 668 2.74 -23.59 -7.09
C LEU A 668 1.41 -23.49 -6.35
N ILE A 669 1.09 -22.30 -5.84
CA ILE A 669 -0.18 -22.01 -5.15
C ILE A 669 -0.87 -20.84 -5.85
N HIS A 670 -2.20 -20.93 -6.08
CA HIS A 670 -2.97 -19.82 -6.68
C HIS A 670 -4.44 -19.86 -6.25
N GLY A 671 -5.09 -18.67 -6.19
CA GLY A 671 -6.53 -18.55 -6.07
C GLY A 671 -7.21 -18.60 -7.44
N THR A 672 -8.29 -19.36 -7.60
CA THR A 672 -8.93 -19.47 -8.93
C THR A 672 -9.75 -18.23 -9.31
N ALA A 673 -10.07 -17.38 -8.35
CA ALA A 673 -10.77 -16.11 -8.56
C ALA A 673 -9.84 -14.90 -8.37
N ASP A 674 -8.56 -15.06 -8.68
CA ASP A 674 -7.58 -13.98 -8.65
C ASP A 674 -7.88 -13.00 -9.79
N ASP A 675 -8.35 -11.82 -9.43
CA ASP A 675 -8.74 -10.72 -10.32
C ASP A 675 -7.57 -9.81 -10.68
N ASN A 676 -6.44 -9.98 -10.02
CA ASN A 676 -5.21 -9.21 -10.23
C ASN A 676 -4.21 -10.02 -11.09
N VAL A 677 -3.60 -11.06 -10.52
CA VAL A 677 -2.77 -12.01 -11.26
C VAL A 677 -3.64 -13.19 -11.70
N HIS A 678 -4.22 -13.11 -12.85
CA HIS A 678 -5.16 -14.11 -13.34
C HIS A 678 -4.63 -15.54 -13.20
N PHE A 679 -5.50 -16.47 -12.79
CA PHE A 679 -5.21 -17.91 -12.69
C PHE A 679 -4.62 -18.51 -13.97
N GLN A 680 -4.82 -17.84 -15.11
CA GLN A 680 -4.17 -18.17 -16.38
C GLN A 680 -2.64 -18.26 -16.24
N ASN A 681 -2.01 -17.38 -15.43
CA ASN A 681 -0.56 -17.43 -15.19
C ASN A 681 -0.13 -18.79 -14.63
N ALA A 682 -0.86 -19.32 -13.64
CA ALA A 682 -0.59 -20.64 -13.08
C ALA A 682 -0.77 -21.74 -14.13
N MET A 683 -1.85 -21.68 -14.92
CA MET A 683 -2.14 -22.71 -15.94
C MET A 683 -1.11 -22.77 -17.07
N GLU A 684 -0.60 -21.60 -17.51
CA GLU A 684 0.44 -21.56 -18.53
C GLU A 684 1.78 -22.13 -18.01
N LEU A 685 2.12 -21.88 -16.74
CA LEU A 685 3.30 -22.50 -16.13
C LEU A 685 3.12 -24.02 -15.96
N VAL A 686 1.96 -24.46 -15.48
CA VAL A 686 1.58 -25.88 -15.35
C VAL A 686 1.70 -26.59 -16.70
N LYS A 687 1.19 -25.96 -17.77
CA LYS A 687 1.31 -26.48 -19.12
C LYS A 687 2.78 -26.66 -19.52
N GLY A 688 3.62 -25.64 -19.33
CA GLY A 688 5.04 -25.72 -19.66
C GLY A 688 5.80 -26.82 -18.89
N LEU A 689 5.52 -26.98 -17.59
CA LEU A 689 6.11 -28.05 -16.76
C LEU A 689 5.66 -29.45 -17.21
N ASN A 690 4.39 -29.62 -17.53
CA ASN A 690 3.83 -30.87 -18.03
C ASN A 690 4.44 -31.27 -19.40
N GLU A 691 4.53 -30.31 -20.32
CA GLU A 691 5.16 -30.51 -21.64
C GLU A 691 6.64 -30.88 -21.53
N ALA A 692 7.33 -30.35 -20.51
CA ALA A 692 8.72 -30.65 -20.19
C ALA A 692 8.89 -31.99 -19.43
N GLY A 693 7.81 -32.63 -18.97
CA GLY A 693 7.85 -33.84 -18.16
C GLY A 693 8.48 -33.65 -16.78
N ILE A 694 8.38 -32.47 -16.23
CA ILE A 694 8.95 -32.10 -14.91
C ILE A 694 7.94 -32.36 -13.79
N ASP A 695 8.41 -33.01 -12.71
CA ASP A 695 7.62 -33.25 -11.49
C ASP A 695 7.59 -32.01 -10.60
N TYR A 696 6.40 -31.60 -10.13
CA TYR A 696 6.18 -30.46 -9.25
C TYR A 696 4.91 -30.67 -8.44
N ASP A 697 4.74 -29.84 -7.38
CA ASP A 697 3.55 -29.81 -6.53
C ASP A 697 2.72 -28.56 -6.83
N GLN A 698 1.39 -28.70 -6.73
CA GLN A 698 0.48 -27.57 -6.91
C GLN A 698 -0.68 -27.62 -5.91
N PHE A 699 -1.22 -26.43 -5.57
CA PHE A 699 -2.42 -26.33 -4.79
C PHE A 699 -3.23 -25.07 -5.15
N PHE A 700 -4.49 -25.23 -5.51
CA PHE A 700 -5.34 -24.13 -5.91
C PHE A 700 -6.49 -23.93 -4.90
N PHE A 701 -6.78 -22.66 -4.63
CA PHE A 701 -7.86 -22.25 -3.73
C PHE A 701 -9.08 -21.81 -4.55
N PRO A 702 -10.16 -22.63 -4.62
CA PRO A 702 -11.37 -22.26 -5.35
C PRO A 702 -11.99 -20.96 -4.83
N ASN A 703 -12.42 -20.07 -5.74
CA ASN A 703 -13.10 -18.80 -5.47
C ASN A 703 -12.32 -17.84 -4.56
N LYS A 704 -11.00 -18.00 -4.41
CA LYS A 704 -10.16 -17.05 -3.67
C LYS A 704 -9.45 -16.11 -4.63
N ASN A 705 -9.45 -14.83 -4.25
CA ASN A 705 -8.76 -13.75 -4.97
C ASN A 705 -7.24 -13.75 -4.71
N HIS A 706 -6.55 -12.70 -5.17
CA HIS A 706 -5.10 -12.56 -5.06
C HIS A 706 -4.54 -12.70 -3.64
N PHE A 707 -5.31 -12.29 -2.63
CA PHE A 707 -4.88 -12.36 -1.23
C PHE A 707 -5.15 -13.71 -0.57
N ILE A 708 -5.87 -14.64 -1.21
CA ILE A 708 -6.24 -15.95 -0.67
C ILE A 708 -6.76 -15.81 0.78
N TRP A 709 -7.81 -15.02 0.95
CA TRP A 709 -8.33 -14.60 2.26
C TRP A 709 -9.74 -15.13 2.51
N GLY A 710 -10.15 -15.06 3.81
CA GLY A 710 -11.51 -15.31 4.30
C GLY A 710 -11.70 -16.69 4.92
N GLY A 711 -12.42 -16.73 6.03
CA GLY A 711 -12.60 -17.92 6.85
C GLY A 711 -11.27 -18.49 7.32
N ASN A 712 -11.12 -19.80 7.28
CA ASN A 712 -9.93 -20.55 7.70
C ASN A 712 -8.80 -20.60 6.65
N THR A 713 -8.92 -19.84 5.57
CA THR A 713 -8.09 -19.99 4.36
C THR A 713 -6.60 -19.68 4.64
N ARG A 714 -6.32 -18.62 5.41
CA ARG A 714 -4.94 -18.21 5.73
C ARG A 714 -4.24 -19.24 6.59
N THR A 715 -4.87 -19.70 7.65
CA THR A 715 -4.34 -20.76 8.51
C THR A 715 -4.05 -22.02 7.73
N TYR A 716 -4.97 -22.44 6.84
CA TYR A 716 -4.76 -23.60 6.00
C TYR A 716 -3.59 -23.39 5.00
N LEU A 717 -3.48 -22.23 4.38
CA LEU A 717 -2.38 -21.88 3.48
C LEU A 717 -1.02 -21.96 4.19
N TYR A 718 -0.89 -21.28 5.35
CA TYR A 718 0.37 -21.25 6.08
C TYR A 718 0.75 -22.58 6.71
N ASN A 719 -0.22 -23.41 7.13
CA ASN A 719 0.03 -24.80 7.52
C ASN A 719 0.58 -25.63 6.34
N LYS A 720 0.06 -25.40 5.11
CA LYS A 720 0.60 -26.07 3.90
C LYS A 720 2.01 -25.59 3.57
N LEU A 721 2.30 -24.28 3.67
CA LEU A 721 3.65 -23.73 3.49
C LEU A 721 4.62 -24.33 4.52
N ALA A 722 4.27 -24.30 5.81
CA ALA A 722 5.08 -24.87 6.89
C ALA A 722 5.39 -26.35 6.65
N LYS A 723 4.36 -27.13 6.34
CA LYS A 723 4.52 -28.56 6.05
C LYS A 723 5.48 -28.80 4.88
N TYR A 724 5.29 -28.07 3.78
CA TYR A 724 6.12 -28.24 2.59
C TYR A 724 7.59 -27.88 2.85
N ILE A 725 7.84 -26.78 3.59
CA ILE A 725 9.18 -26.37 3.99
C ILE A 725 9.84 -27.44 4.87
N LEU A 726 9.16 -27.92 5.93
CA LEU A 726 9.70 -28.88 6.88
C LEU A 726 9.95 -30.26 6.29
N GLU A 727 9.24 -30.66 5.22
CA GLU A 727 9.38 -31.95 4.55
C GLU A 727 10.45 -31.94 3.44
N ASN A 728 10.72 -30.77 2.81
CA ASN A 728 11.56 -30.71 1.61
C ASN A 728 12.85 -29.90 1.78
N LEU A 729 13.00 -29.16 2.86
CA LEU A 729 14.17 -28.36 3.21
C LEU A 729 14.76 -28.78 4.57
#